data_d24644ec98b1c58eb4efeb2056b978e9
#
_entry.id   d24644ec98b1c58eb4efeb2056b978e9
#
_cell.length_a   1.000
_cell.length_b   1.000
_cell.length_c   1.000
_cell.angle_alpha   90.00
_cell.angle_beta   90.00
_cell.angle_gamma   90.00
#
_symmetry.space_group_name_H-M   'P 1'
#
loop_
_entity.id
_entity.type
_entity.pdbx_description
1 polymer ?
#
loop_
_entity_poly.entity_id
_entity_poly.type
_entity_poly.pdbx_seq_one_letter_code
_entity_poly.pdbx_strand_id
1 'polypeptide(L)'
;MQRSFRAAAPAEAAAPPAAGASKGGVAYDLAIEAKWQAHWEAHRTFATRRREGKQKKYVLDMFPYPSGAGLHVGHPEGYTASDIMARYWRMRDYDVLHPMGWDSFGLPAEQHAMNTGTHPEVTTKENIANFKRQLRSLGFSYDWERELATTDVGYVKWTQWIFLKLFEQGLAFQDEKPVNWCAGLGTVLANEEIIDGLSERGGFPVERKPLRQWVLKITALADRLAAELDGLDWPEGTMTMQRSWIGRSEGAEIAFATEGGGEDVRVFTTRADTLMGATYVVVAPEHPLARRVGESDSAVAKYIAETASKSDLDRTSAKAKSGVPAGESVVHPLTGERLPVWVADYVIGSYGTGAVMAVPAHDERDFDFAAAHGLPVKRVVAEPDGAAEALEEAFTEHGVAVNSGPLVDGLATPEAKAKVVELLAEAGRGSAKVSYKLRDWVFSRQRYWGEPIPIYFPVTTDGDPRKGDAYSIDYSQPLPVPEEELPVALPELEDFQPGDDPQGCLARVLDWRFFQRDGKWWARETNTMPQWAGSCWYYLRFADPANTQQAWSAEAEKAWLPVDLYVGGAEHAVLHLLYARFWHKVLHSLGLVSTAEPFQKLVHQGMILGADGEKMSKSRGNVINPDDIVSAYGADAMRLYEMFMGPLEAVKPWQTEQIAGVVRFQNRVHALATRADGSAELGDETERLMHQTIKKVTADVDALSFNTAISQMMIFSNHLAGLKQLPAEPVEKLALLVSPLAPHLGEEAWQMLGHEQSLAYEPWPEYDEAKCVETDVVMAVQVNGKVRAEIKIAKDAAEAEARELAAASENVQKFLDGKEVKKFIYVPGRIINFVAK
;
A
#
# COMPACT_ATOMS: atom_id res chain seq x y z
N MET A 1 -7.74 46.55 -5.99
CA MET A 1 -8.57 46.42 -4.77
C MET A 1 -7.95 45.36 -3.88
N GLN A 2 -7.12 45.79 -2.95
CA GLN A 2 -6.49 44.89 -1.96
C GLN A 2 -7.53 44.56 -0.90
N ARG A 3 -7.89 43.29 -0.77
CA ARG A 3 -8.59 42.77 0.39
C ARG A 3 -7.56 42.08 1.29
N SER A 4 -7.28 42.71 2.40
CA SER A 4 -6.51 42.17 3.50
C SER A 4 -7.25 40.98 4.13
N PHE A 5 -6.71 39.79 4.02
CA PHE A 5 -7.10 38.66 4.85
C PHE A 5 -6.51 38.86 6.26
N ARG A 6 -7.34 39.18 7.22
CA ARG A 6 -7.00 39.03 8.64
C ARG A 6 -6.93 37.54 8.94
N ALA A 7 -5.79 37.06 9.37
CA ALA A 7 -5.64 35.75 9.96
C ALA A 7 -6.52 35.67 11.21
N ALA A 8 -7.40 34.68 11.26
CA ALA A 8 -8.13 34.31 12.45
C ALA A 8 -7.12 33.79 13.48
N ALA A 9 -7.21 34.24 14.71
CA ALA A 9 -6.42 33.74 15.82
C ALA A 9 -6.72 32.23 16.01
N PRO A 10 -5.71 31.41 16.39
CA PRO A 10 -5.96 30.01 16.67
C PRO A 10 -6.97 29.89 17.84
N ALA A 11 -7.97 29.04 17.65
CA ALA A 11 -8.90 28.70 18.70
C ALA A 11 -8.07 28.11 19.87
N GLU A 12 -8.20 28.70 21.06
CA GLU A 12 -7.66 28.13 22.30
C GLU A 12 -8.15 26.68 22.42
N ALA A 13 -7.18 25.77 22.46
CA ALA A 13 -7.47 24.36 22.76
C ALA A 13 -8.17 24.31 24.11
N ALA A 14 -9.36 23.74 24.15
CA ALA A 14 -10.12 23.53 25.36
C ALA A 14 -9.22 22.75 26.34
N ALA A 15 -9.03 23.28 27.56
CA ALA A 15 -8.30 22.61 28.60
C ALA A 15 -8.89 21.18 28.81
N PRO A 16 -8.04 20.16 28.95
CA PRO A 16 -8.52 18.79 29.13
C PRO A 16 -9.44 18.74 30.35
N PRO A 17 -10.57 17.99 30.30
CA PRO A 17 -11.41 17.81 31.45
C PRO A 17 -10.57 17.16 32.56
N ALA A 18 -10.53 17.79 33.72
CA ALA A 18 -9.81 17.30 34.90
C ALA A 18 -10.14 15.81 35.09
N ALA A 19 -9.12 14.96 35.09
CA ALA A 19 -9.24 13.53 35.27
C ALA A 19 -10.14 13.29 36.52
N GLY A 20 -11.31 12.70 36.28
CA GLY A 20 -12.25 12.44 37.37
C GLY A 20 -11.59 11.52 38.39
N ALA A 21 -11.25 12.06 39.54
CA ALA A 21 -10.65 11.31 40.65
C ALA A 21 -11.56 10.11 40.97
N SER A 22 -11.10 8.92 40.64
CA SER A 22 -11.72 7.68 41.08
C SER A 22 -11.65 7.62 42.60
N LYS A 23 -12.74 7.33 43.29
CA LYS A 23 -12.75 7.13 44.70
C LYS A 23 -11.81 5.99 45.07
N GLY A 24 -10.60 6.32 45.54
CA GLY A 24 -9.73 5.41 46.29
C GLY A 24 -8.64 4.63 45.56
N GLY A 25 -8.21 5.03 44.32
CA GLY A 25 -7.05 4.42 43.67
C GLY A 25 -6.05 5.47 43.17
N VAL A 26 -4.75 5.15 43.17
CA VAL A 26 -3.72 6.01 42.58
C VAL A 26 -3.94 6.00 41.04
N ALA A 27 -4.09 7.16 40.45
CA ALA A 27 -4.21 7.30 38.99
C ALA A 27 -2.86 6.91 38.34
N TYR A 28 -2.90 6.33 37.14
CA TYR A 28 -1.72 6.07 36.35
C TYR A 28 -0.98 7.38 36.06
N ASP A 29 0.29 7.42 36.45
CA ASP A 29 1.16 8.59 36.29
C ASP A 29 1.88 8.50 34.96
N LEU A 30 1.77 9.54 34.11
CA LEU A 30 2.45 9.60 32.81
C LEU A 30 3.99 9.53 32.91
N ALA A 31 4.57 9.83 34.07
CA ALA A 31 6.00 9.67 34.32
C ALA A 31 6.47 8.20 34.23
N ILE A 32 5.55 7.24 34.38
CA ILE A 32 5.78 5.80 34.18
C ILE A 32 6.27 5.52 32.77
N GLU A 33 5.72 6.21 31.78
CA GLU A 33 6.08 6.00 30.37
C GLU A 33 7.55 6.38 30.11
N ALA A 34 7.99 7.53 30.59
CA ALA A 34 9.39 7.97 30.48
C ALA A 34 10.35 7.01 31.23
N LYS A 35 9.94 6.47 32.41
CA LYS A 35 10.71 5.48 33.18
C LYS A 35 11.00 4.24 32.33
N TRP A 36 9.97 3.68 31.69
CA TRP A 36 10.11 2.44 30.92
C TRP A 36 10.81 2.64 29.59
N GLN A 37 10.59 3.75 28.91
CA GLN A 37 11.34 4.12 27.70
C GLN A 37 12.85 4.20 28.00
N ALA A 38 13.24 4.88 29.07
CA ALA A 38 14.64 4.94 29.51
C ALA A 38 15.20 3.56 29.88
N HIS A 39 14.40 2.71 30.52
CA HIS A 39 14.78 1.34 30.86
C HIS A 39 15.08 0.52 29.60
N TRP A 40 14.16 0.51 28.61
CA TRP A 40 14.33 -0.23 27.36
C TRP A 40 15.54 0.25 26.55
N GLU A 41 15.79 1.55 26.54
CA GLU A 41 16.95 2.13 25.85
C GLU A 41 18.26 1.69 26.54
N ALA A 42 18.35 1.84 27.85
CA ALA A 42 19.54 1.49 28.63
C ALA A 42 19.91 0.02 28.51
N HIS A 43 18.92 -0.87 28.44
CA HIS A 43 19.10 -2.33 28.32
C HIS A 43 19.12 -2.85 26.90
N ARG A 44 18.93 -1.95 25.88
CA ARG A 44 18.80 -2.36 24.47
C ARG A 44 17.78 -3.50 24.31
N THR A 45 16.65 -3.38 25.01
CA THR A 45 15.66 -4.45 25.18
C THR A 45 15.18 -5.02 23.85
N PHE A 46 15.03 -4.18 22.82
CA PHE A 46 14.50 -4.59 21.52
C PHE A 46 15.55 -4.77 20.42
N ALA A 47 16.84 -4.83 20.79
CA ALA A 47 17.91 -5.12 19.85
C ALA A 47 17.68 -6.47 19.16
N THR A 48 17.75 -6.46 17.84
CA THR A 48 17.55 -7.66 17.02
C THR A 48 18.62 -8.72 17.32
N ARG A 49 18.18 -9.93 17.60
CA ARG A 49 19.04 -11.08 17.87
C ARG A 49 18.63 -12.24 16.97
N ARG A 50 19.61 -13.02 16.51
CA ARG A 50 19.36 -14.25 15.78
C ARG A 50 19.92 -15.42 16.59
N ARG A 51 19.04 -16.29 17.09
CA ARG A 51 19.38 -17.44 17.90
C ARG A 51 19.29 -18.71 17.07
N GLU A 52 20.24 -19.62 17.22
CA GLU A 52 20.21 -20.88 16.51
C GLU A 52 18.96 -21.70 16.84
N GLY A 53 18.33 -22.27 15.81
CA GLY A 53 17.10 -23.07 15.95
C GLY A 53 15.81 -22.31 16.20
N LYS A 54 15.84 -20.99 16.38
CA LYS A 54 14.63 -20.18 16.55
C LYS A 54 14.06 -19.71 15.21
N GLN A 55 12.73 -19.67 15.14
CA GLN A 55 12.03 -19.09 13.99
C GLN A 55 12.12 -17.58 14.04
N LYS A 56 12.15 -16.96 12.86
CA LYS A 56 12.19 -15.49 12.72
C LYS A 56 10.80 -14.90 12.48
N LYS A 57 10.66 -13.66 12.82
CA LYS A 57 9.59 -12.77 12.37
C LYS A 57 10.19 -11.43 11.97
N TYR A 58 10.06 -11.08 10.72
CA TYR A 58 10.40 -9.77 10.20
C TYR A 58 9.13 -8.94 10.06
N VAL A 59 8.96 -7.99 10.97
CA VAL A 59 7.84 -7.04 11.00
C VAL A 59 8.34 -5.72 10.44
N LEU A 60 7.67 -5.21 9.45
CA LEU A 60 8.09 -3.99 8.76
C LEU A 60 6.92 -3.04 8.55
N ASP A 61 7.15 -1.78 8.85
CA ASP A 61 6.28 -0.68 8.47
C ASP A 61 6.73 -0.04 7.15
N MET A 62 5.81 0.48 6.38
CA MET A 62 6.18 1.44 5.36
C MET A 62 6.76 2.67 6.06
N PHE A 63 8.07 2.87 5.90
CA PHE A 63 8.77 3.93 6.62
C PHE A 63 8.32 5.32 6.18
N PRO A 64 8.24 6.30 7.11
CA PRO A 64 7.65 7.58 6.80
C PRO A 64 8.57 8.47 5.98
N TYR A 65 7.94 9.36 5.21
CA TYR A 65 8.60 10.55 4.67
C TYR A 65 8.65 11.63 5.76
N PRO A 66 9.84 12.07 6.21
CA PRO A 66 9.97 13.04 7.29
C PRO A 66 9.63 14.46 6.82
N SER A 67 8.34 14.80 6.79
CA SER A 67 7.85 16.12 6.41
C SER A 67 7.79 17.08 7.60
N GLY A 68 8.01 18.36 7.38
CA GLY A 68 8.31 19.41 8.36
C GLY A 68 7.32 19.68 9.49
N ALA A 69 6.18 18.95 9.59
CA ALA A 69 5.26 19.16 10.71
C ALA A 69 5.26 18.03 11.75
N GLY A 70 6.08 17.00 11.56
CA GLY A 70 5.99 15.81 12.36
C GLY A 70 4.85 14.87 11.93
N LEU A 71 4.60 13.85 12.75
CA LEU A 71 3.52 12.90 12.57
C LEU A 71 2.16 13.56 12.83
N HIS A 72 1.10 13.05 12.20
CA HIS A 72 -0.29 13.23 12.64
C HIS A 72 -0.81 11.90 13.19
N VAL A 73 -1.92 11.93 13.94
CA VAL A 73 -2.48 10.74 14.61
C VAL A 73 -2.84 9.57 13.68
N GLY A 74 -2.89 9.77 12.38
CA GLY A 74 -3.09 8.68 11.43
C GLY A 74 -1.84 7.84 11.13
N HIS A 75 -0.62 8.34 11.42
CA HIS A 75 0.61 7.57 11.21
C HIS A 75 0.81 6.47 12.26
N PRO A 76 0.64 6.74 13.58
CA PRO A 76 0.89 5.75 14.60
C PRO A 76 -0.04 4.55 14.57
N GLU A 77 -1.18 4.60 13.87
CA GLU A 77 -2.11 3.46 13.80
C GLU A 77 -1.44 2.21 13.22
N GLY A 78 -0.80 2.32 12.05
CA GLY A 78 -0.05 1.22 11.44
C GLY A 78 1.14 0.79 12.30
N TYR A 79 1.88 1.76 12.83
CA TYR A 79 3.05 1.51 13.67
C TYR A 79 2.70 0.85 15.02
N THR A 80 1.54 1.18 15.58
CA THR A 80 1.01 0.52 16.77
C THR A 80 0.64 -0.93 16.47
N ALA A 81 -0.02 -1.19 15.33
CA ALA A 81 -0.38 -2.54 14.92
C ALA A 81 0.86 -3.43 14.72
N SER A 82 1.87 -2.95 14.01
CA SER A 82 3.13 -3.68 13.79
C SER A 82 3.89 -3.90 15.11
N ASP A 83 3.94 -2.90 16.00
CA ASP A 83 4.58 -3.01 17.30
C ASP A 83 3.90 -4.03 18.21
N ILE A 84 2.57 -4.09 18.22
CA ILE A 84 1.82 -5.12 18.94
C ILE A 84 2.24 -6.51 18.48
N MET A 85 2.30 -6.74 17.15
CA MET A 85 2.71 -8.01 16.60
C MET A 85 4.17 -8.33 16.91
N ALA A 86 5.07 -7.34 16.84
CA ALA A 86 6.48 -7.53 17.19
C ALA A 86 6.66 -7.95 18.65
N ARG A 87 5.94 -7.30 19.58
CA ARG A 87 5.96 -7.66 21.01
C ARG A 87 5.35 -9.03 21.25
N TYR A 88 4.18 -9.31 20.69
CA TYR A 88 3.50 -10.58 20.77
C TYR A 88 4.39 -11.75 20.31
N TRP A 89 5.07 -11.61 19.17
CA TRP A 89 5.96 -12.67 18.69
C TRP A 89 7.21 -12.83 19.54
N ARG A 90 7.77 -11.77 20.16
CA ARG A 90 8.84 -11.91 21.15
C ARG A 90 8.40 -12.74 22.35
N MET A 91 7.19 -12.50 22.86
CA MET A 91 6.59 -13.29 23.95
C MET A 91 6.30 -14.74 23.54
N ARG A 92 6.20 -15.03 22.24
CA ARG A 92 6.09 -16.39 21.68
C ARG A 92 7.42 -17.00 21.26
N ASP A 93 8.50 -16.43 21.76
CA ASP A 93 9.87 -16.93 21.58
C ASP A 93 10.42 -16.92 20.15
N TYR A 94 9.87 -16.05 19.28
CA TYR A 94 10.45 -15.78 17.97
C TYR A 94 11.61 -14.79 18.04
N ASP A 95 12.55 -14.90 17.11
CA ASP A 95 13.52 -13.84 16.84
C ASP A 95 12.84 -12.77 15.97
N VAL A 96 12.75 -11.54 16.46
CA VAL A 96 12.02 -10.46 15.81
C VAL A 96 12.98 -9.40 15.29
N LEU A 97 12.84 -9.07 13.99
CA LEU A 97 13.42 -7.89 13.37
C LEU A 97 12.30 -6.87 13.17
N HIS A 98 12.38 -5.73 13.86
CA HIS A 98 11.41 -4.64 13.79
C HIS A 98 12.18 -3.32 13.70
N PRO A 99 12.62 -2.91 12.48
CA PRO A 99 13.42 -1.71 12.24
C PRO A 99 12.55 -0.50 11.93
N MET A 100 13.17 0.69 11.96
CA MET A 100 12.58 1.95 11.51
C MET A 100 13.63 2.78 10.77
N GLY A 101 13.18 3.60 9.83
CA GLY A 101 14.02 4.48 9.02
C GLY A 101 13.22 5.56 8.32
N TRP A 102 13.87 6.24 7.34
CA TRP A 102 13.37 7.47 6.77
C TRP A 102 13.49 7.46 5.25
N ASP A 103 12.33 7.61 4.57
CA ASP A 103 12.30 7.92 3.13
C ASP A 103 12.50 9.42 2.97
N SER A 104 13.74 9.86 2.78
CA SER A 104 14.14 11.25 3.02
C SER A 104 14.53 12.05 1.79
N PHE A 105 14.62 11.44 0.60
CA PHE A 105 14.69 12.16 -0.66
C PHE A 105 13.29 12.57 -1.17
N GLY A 106 13.24 13.50 -2.08
CA GLY A 106 12.04 13.83 -2.84
C GLY A 106 11.61 15.30 -2.78
N LEU A 107 10.55 15.58 -3.54
CA LEU A 107 10.04 16.92 -3.79
C LEU A 107 9.63 17.73 -2.55
N PRO A 108 9.04 17.14 -1.48
CA PRO A 108 8.60 17.98 -0.35
C PRO A 108 9.72 18.69 0.38
N ALA A 109 10.88 18.06 0.56
CA ALA A 109 12.04 18.69 1.18
C ALA A 109 12.62 19.77 0.28
N GLU A 110 12.71 19.50 -1.02
CA GLU A 110 13.19 20.45 -2.02
C GLU A 110 12.26 21.66 -2.15
N GLN A 111 10.95 21.47 -2.18
CA GLN A 111 9.96 22.54 -2.22
C GLN A 111 10.02 23.42 -0.97
N HIS A 112 10.21 22.80 0.19
CA HIS A 112 10.43 23.57 1.44
C HIS A 112 11.72 24.40 1.37
N ALA A 113 12.79 23.81 0.87
CA ALA A 113 14.07 24.48 0.67
C ALA A 113 13.96 25.67 -0.28
N MET A 114 13.27 25.53 -1.40
CA MET A 114 12.98 26.62 -2.34
C MET A 114 12.20 27.76 -1.68
N ASN A 115 11.23 27.43 -0.83
CA ASN A 115 10.38 28.43 -0.17
C ASN A 115 11.07 29.15 0.98
N THR A 116 12.03 28.52 1.65
CA THR A 116 12.68 29.04 2.87
C THR A 116 14.11 29.47 2.68
N GLY A 117 14.76 29.08 1.58
CA GLY A 117 16.21 29.27 1.36
C GLY A 117 17.08 28.36 2.24
N THR A 118 16.48 27.34 2.90
CA THR A 118 17.21 26.39 3.76
C THR A 118 17.57 25.16 2.94
N HIS A 119 18.84 24.71 3.01
CA HIS A 119 19.27 23.53 2.27
C HIS A 119 18.43 22.29 2.65
N PRO A 120 17.99 21.44 1.70
CA PRO A 120 17.08 20.31 1.98
C PRO A 120 17.67 19.30 2.97
N GLU A 121 18.97 19.11 3.01
CA GLU A 121 19.66 18.24 3.97
C GLU A 121 19.45 18.70 5.43
N VAL A 122 19.53 19.99 5.69
CA VAL A 122 19.34 20.55 7.05
C VAL A 122 17.92 20.27 7.53
N THR A 123 16.95 20.67 6.72
CA THR A 123 15.53 20.46 7.03
C THR A 123 15.19 18.97 7.20
N THR A 124 15.75 18.11 6.34
CA THR A 124 15.54 16.67 6.42
C THR A 124 16.08 16.10 7.73
N LYS A 125 17.29 16.49 8.17
CA LYS A 125 17.86 16.05 9.45
C LYS A 125 17.03 16.50 10.65
N GLU A 126 16.56 17.75 10.65
CA GLU A 126 15.70 18.28 11.70
C GLU A 126 14.35 17.52 11.77
N ASN A 127 13.76 17.25 10.63
CA ASN A 127 12.51 16.50 10.54
C ASN A 127 12.69 15.06 11.01
N ILE A 128 13.75 14.37 10.61
CA ILE A 128 14.09 13.02 11.09
C ILE A 128 14.21 13.03 12.61
N ALA A 129 14.92 13.99 13.18
CA ALA A 129 15.08 14.09 14.64
C ALA A 129 13.73 14.26 15.36
N ASN A 130 12.82 15.07 14.81
CA ASN A 130 11.48 15.26 15.37
C ASN A 130 10.61 14.00 15.26
N PHE A 131 10.57 13.35 14.08
CA PHE A 131 9.83 12.09 13.88
C PHE A 131 10.34 11.00 14.81
N LYS A 132 11.66 10.84 14.93
CA LYS A 132 12.29 9.88 15.84
C LYS A 132 11.89 10.13 17.29
N ARG A 133 11.89 11.40 17.73
CA ARG A 133 11.43 11.77 19.08
C ARG A 133 9.97 11.37 19.29
N GLN A 134 9.10 11.66 18.34
CA GLN A 134 7.67 11.31 18.40
C GLN A 134 7.45 9.79 18.46
N LEU A 135 8.13 9.02 17.61
CA LEU A 135 8.04 7.56 17.61
C LEU A 135 8.57 6.95 18.91
N ARG A 136 9.67 7.50 19.46
CA ARG A 136 10.20 7.06 20.76
C ARG A 136 9.24 7.37 21.90
N SER A 137 8.58 8.53 21.90
CA SER A 137 7.60 8.88 22.92
C SER A 137 6.37 7.96 22.96
N LEU A 138 6.06 7.26 21.84
CA LEU A 138 4.99 6.26 21.76
C LEU A 138 5.42 4.88 22.25
N GLY A 139 6.70 4.70 22.62
CA GLY A 139 7.21 3.48 23.22
C GLY A 139 7.31 2.29 22.28
N PHE A 140 7.45 2.51 20.97
CA PHE A 140 7.58 1.43 19.99
C PHE A 140 8.87 0.62 20.19
N SER A 141 8.77 -0.69 19.98
CA SER A 141 9.86 -1.65 20.13
C SER A 141 10.75 -1.79 18.90
N TYR A 142 11.06 -0.65 18.28
CA TYR A 142 11.99 -0.62 17.13
C TYR A 142 13.42 -0.88 17.56
N ASP A 143 14.17 -1.61 16.74
CA ASP A 143 15.62 -1.70 16.84
C ASP A 143 16.29 -0.47 16.21
N TRP A 144 16.50 0.56 17.01
CA TRP A 144 17.09 1.83 16.57
C TRP A 144 18.56 1.72 16.11
N GLU A 145 19.24 0.59 16.39
CA GLU A 145 20.58 0.35 15.85
C GLU A 145 20.58 0.01 14.37
N ARG A 146 19.39 -0.31 13.82
CA ARG A 146 19.17 -0.57 12.41
C ARG A 146 18.55 0.60 11.65
N GLU A 147 18.46 1.76 12.32
CA GLU A 147 17.97 2.99 11.69
C GLU A 147 18.78 3.33 10.44
N LEU A 148 18.10 3.78 9.40
CA LEU A 148 18.70 4.27 8.16
C LEU A 148 17.86 5.41 7.56
N ALA A 149 18.49 6.23 6.72
CA ALA A 149 17.83 7.20 5.88
C ALA A 149 18.21 6.96 4.40
N THR A 150 17.29 7.12 3.48
CA THR A 150 17.58 6.97 2.05
C THR A 150 18.61 7.98 1.55
N THR A 151 18.81 9.08 2.31
CA THR A 151 19.81 10.11 2.07
C THR A 151 21.19 9.82 2.64
N ASP A 152 21.35 8.74 3.43
CA ASP A 152 22.65 8.37 3.97
C ASP A 152 23.61 7.99 2.82
N VAL A 153 24.83 8.52 2.86
CA VAL A 153 25.84 8.27 1.81
C VAL A 153 26.08 6.79 1.58
N GLY A 154 26.11 6.00 2.66
CA GLY A 154 26.25 4.56 2.60
C GLY A 154 25.03 3.86 2.00
N TYR A 155 23.83 4.44 2.11
CA TYR A 155 22.62 3.93 1.49
C TYR A 155 22.57 4.28 0.00
N VAL A 156 22.88 5.54 -0.37
CA VAL A 156 22.94 6.01 -1.75
C VAL A 156 23.88 5.16 -2.60
N LYS A 157 25.06 4.80 -2.05
CA LYS A 157 26.00 3.88 -2.71
C LYS A 157 25.32 2.62 -3.23
N TRP A 158 24.50 2.01 -2.41
CA TRP A 158 23.91 0.72 -2.74
C TRP A 158 22.65 0.85 -3.61
N THR A 159 21.89 1.94 -3.48
CA THR A 159 20.84 2.28 -4.45
C THR A 159 21.44 2.42 -5.86
N GLN A 160 22.54 3.16 -5.96
CA GLN A 160 23.27 3.34 -7.23
C GLN A 160 23.82 2.00 -7.76
N TRP A 161 24.34 1.15 -6.89
CA TRP A 161 24.83 -0.18 -7.27
C TRP A 161 23.69 -1.04 -7.85
N ILE A 162 22.50 -1.04 -7.24
CA ILE A 162 21.35 -1.78 -7.79
C ILE A 162 20.95 -1.21 -9.17
N PHE A 163 20.95 0.12 -9.33
CA PHE A 163 20.72 0.72 -10.65
C PHE A 163 21.75 0.23 -11.70
N LEU A 164 23.02 0.13 -11.34
CA LEU A 164 24.03 -0.42 -12.25
C LEU A 164 23.74 -1.88 -12.61
N LYS A 165 23.24 -2.69 -11.69
CA LYS A 165 22.81 -4.08 -12.00
C LYS A 165 21.63 -4.10 -12.99
N LEU A 166 20.69 -3.19 -12.87
CA LEU A 166 19.60 -3.02 -13.85
C LEU A 166 20.16 -2.58 -15.22
N PHE A 167 21.12 -1.66 -15.23
CA PHE A 167 21.77 -1.19 -16.46
C PHE A 167 22.55 -2.29 -17.16
N GLU A 168 23.35 -3.08 -16.45
CA GLU A 168 24.08 -4.24 -16.97
C GLU A 168 23.18 -5.28 -17.64
N GLN A 169 21.95 -5.45 -17.13
CA GLN A 169 20.94 -6.35 -17.68
C GLN A 169 20.13 -5.73 -18.85
N GLY A 170 20.43 -4.49 -19.26
CA GLY A 170 19.64 -3.78 -20.25
C GLY A 170 18.21 -3.45 -19.81
N LEU A 171 17.96 -3.50 -18.49
CA LEU A 171 16.67 -3.14 -17.89
C LEU A 171 16.57 -1.66 -17.54
N ALA A 172 17.71 -0.96 -17.44
CA ALA A 172 17.78 0.50 -17.38
C ALA A 172 18.38 1.00 -18.68
N PHE A 173 17.69 1.87 -19.38
CA PHE A 173 18.10 2.40 -20.69
C PHE A 173 17.59 3.82 -20.89
N GLN A 174 18.17 4.52 -21.86
CA GLN A 174 17.70 5.85 -22.26
C GLN A 174 16.73 5.74 -23.43
N ASP A 175 15.68 6.53 -23.39
CA ASP A 175 14.69 6.64 -24.46
C ASP A 175 14.18 8.08 -24.55
N GLU A 176 13.87 8.52 -25.77
CA GLU A 176 13.20 9.79 -25.99
C GLU A 176 11.70 9.53 -26.08
N LYS A 177 10.99 9.84 -24.98
CA LYS A 177 9.55 9.58 -24.88
C LYS A 177 8.78 10.86 -24.60
N PRO A 178 7.51 10.95 -25.06
CA PRO A 178 6.60 11.95 -24.55
C PRO A 178 6.36 11.73 -23.06
N VAL A 179 6.87 12.62 -22.24
CA VAL A 179 6.75 12.60 -20.78
C VAL A 179 5.89 13.75 -20.28
N ASN A 180 5.41 13.63 -19.06
CA ASN A 180 4.58 14.63 -18.40
C ASN A 180 5.52 15.69 -17.78
N TRP A 181 5.79 16.74 -18.47
CA TRP A 181 6.61 17.86 -18.02
C TRP A 181 5.76 18.86 -17.23
N CYS A 182 6.20 19.21 -16.06
CA CYS A 182 5.61 20.25 -15.22
C CYS A 182 6.57 21.43 -15.08
N ALA A 183 6.34 22.50 -15.82
CA ALA A 183 7.21 23.68 -15.77
C ALA A 183 7.20 24.37 -14.39
N GLY A 184 6.05 24.36 -13.70
CA GLY A 184 5.93 24.92 -12.34
C GLY A 184 6.73 24.17 -11.28
N LEU A 185 7.05 22.89 -11.52
CA LEU A 185 7.91 22.07 -10.67
C LEU A 185 9.31 21.84 -11.28
N GLY A 186 9.52 22.23 -12.55
CA GLY A 186 10.76 22.04 -13.28
C GLY A 186 11.20 20.58 -13.44
N THR A 187 10.24 19.65 -13.55
CA THR A 187 10.53 18.21 -13.59
C THR A 187 9.48 17.42 -14.35
N VAL A 188 9.88 16.21 -14.73
CA VAL A 188 8.98 15.18 -15.24
C VAL A 188 8.23 14.52 -14.06
N LEU A 189 6.94 14.27 -14.27
CA LEU A 189 6.05 13.59 -13.34
C LEU A 189 5.67 12.22 -13.88
N ALA A 190 5.55 11.23 -13.00
CA ALA A 190 4.91 9.97 -13.31
C ALA A 190 3.40 10.18 -13.51
N ASN A 191 2.72 9.24 -14.17
CA ASN A 191 1.26 9.38 -14.41
C ASN A 191 0.46 9.47 -13.11
N GLU A 192 0.94 8.81 -12.07
CA GLU A 192 0.35 8.74 -10.72
C GLU A 192 0.48 10.07 -9.95
N GLU A 193 1.39 10.94 -10.39
CA GLU A 193 1.63 12.28 -9.80
C GLU A 193 0.75 13.38 -10.47
N ILE A 194 -0.22 12.98 -11.31
CA ILE A 194 -1.07 13.91 -12.08
C ILE A 194 -2.55 13.63 -11.78
N ILE A 195 -3.27 14.70 -11.45
CA ILE A 195 -4.71 14.68 -11.22
C ILE A 195 -5.35 15.74 -12.11
N ASP A 196 -6.27 15.33 -12.97
CA ASP A 196 -7.01 16.24 -13.87
C ASP A 196 -6.09 17.18 -14.72
N GLY A 197 -4.95 16.65 -15.21
CA GLY A 197 -3.99 17.42 -16.02
C GLY A 197 -3.11 18.39 -15.23
N LEU A 198 -3.20 18.38 -13.91
CA LEU A 198 -2.40 19.18 -12.99
C LEU A 198 -1.51 18.27 -12.15
N SER A 199 -0.37 18.81 -11.69
CA SER A 199 0.44 18.12 -10.71
C SER A 199 -0.33 17.96 -9.39
N GLU A 200 -0.29 16.76 -8.79
CA GLU A 200 -0.88 16.49 -7.46
C GLU A 200 -0.39 17.50 -6.43
N ARG A 201 0.89 17.86 -6.54
CA ARG A 201 1.52 18.86 -5.67
C ARG A 201 1.60 20.19 -6.39
N GLY A 202 1.03 21.22 -5.77
CA GLY A 202 1.06 22.60 -6.25
C GLY A 202 0.00 22.93 -7.31
N GLY A 203 -0.66 21.96 -7.92
CA GLY A 203 -1.72 22.19 -8.91
C GLY A 203 -1.23 22.88 -10.19
N PHE A 204 0.02 22.64 -10.60
CA PHE A 204 0.61 23.26 -11.78
C PHE A 204 0.21 22.51 -13.06
N PRO A 205 0.02 23.23 -14.20
CA PRO A 205 -0.23 22.59 -15.48
C PRO A 205 0.88 21.61 -15.90
N VAL A 206 0.48 20.51 -16.48
CA VAL A 206 1.38 19.47 -16.98
C VAL A 206 1.25 19.39 -18.51
N GLU A 207 2.40 19.40 -19.20
CA GLU A 207 2.49 19.34 -20.65
C GLU A 207 3.16 18.03 -21.09
N ARG A 208 2.76 17.49 -22.24
CA ARG A 208 3.48 16.36 -22.83
C ARG A 208 4.60 16.85 -23.74
N LYS A 209 5.84 16.55 -23.37
CA LYS A 209 7.04 16.88 -24.16
C LYS A 209 7.88 15.63 -24.44
N PRO A 210 8.44 15.46 -25.65
CA PRO A 210 9.45 14.46 -25.90
C PRO A 210 10.76 14.89 -25.22
N LEU A 211 11.21 14.11 -24.23
CA LEU A 211 12.46 14.34 -23.52
C LEU A 211 13.23 13.03 -23.40
N ARG A 212 14.57 13.11 -23.50
CA ARG A 212 15.47 12.00 -23.18
C ARG A 212 15.38 11.68 -21.70
N GLN A 213 15.02 10.44 -21.41
CA GLN A 213 14.79 9.96 -20.05
C GLN A 213 15.48 8.61 -19.81
N TRP A 214 15.88 8.36 -18.59
CA TRP A 214 16.13 7.01 -18.11
C TRP A 214 14.81 6.31 -17.88
N VAL A 215 14.74 5.06 -18.30
CA VAL A 215 13.54 4.23 -18.23
C VAL A 215 13.94 2.86 -17.67
N LEU A 216 13.15 2.33 -16.74
CA LEU A 216 13.29 0.96 -16.27
C LEU A 216 12.25 0.07 -16.95
N LYS A 217 12.73 -1.04 -17.54
CA LYS A 217 11.91 -1.98 -18.34
C LYS A 217 11.10 -2.92 -17.44
N ILE A 218 10.19 -2.36 -16.64
CA ILE A 218 9.33 -3.13 -15.74
C ILE A 218 8.44 -4.12 -16.51
N THR A 219 8.10 -3.80 -17.76
CA THR A 219 7.30 -4.67 -18.65
C THR A 219 7.98 -6.01 -18.92
N ALA A 220 9.31 -6.10 -18.82
CA ALA A 220 10.05 -7.34 -18.99
C ALA A 220 9.69 -8.43 -17.96
N LEU A 221 9.15 -8.01 -16.81
CA LEU A 221 8.73 -8.91 -15.72
C LEU A 221 7.22 -8.90 -15.48
N ALA A 222 6.43 -8.34 -16.43
CA ALA A 222 4.99 -8.17 -16.28
C ALA A 222 4.25 -9.48 -15.96
N ASP A 223 4.59 -10.58 -16.64
CA ASP A 223 4.00 -11.89 -16.38
C ASP A 223 4.29 -12.39 -14.96
N ARG A 224 5.55 -12.27 -14.52
CA ARG A 224 5.94 -12.67 -13.16
C ARG A 224 5.29 -11.80 -12.10
N LEU A 225 5.22 -10.48 -12.35
CA LEU A 225 4.53 -9.54 -11.45
C LEU A 225 3.05 -9.86 -11.29
N ALA A 226 2.39 -10.36 -12.34
CA ALA A 226 0.99 -10.76 -12.29
C ALA A 226 0.78 -12.15 -11.66
N ALA A 227 1.54 -13.15 -12.10
CA ALA A 227 1.35 -14.56 -11.73
C ALA A 227 1.77 -14.85 -10.28
N GLU A 228 2.88 -14.25 -9.83
CA GLU A 228 3.43 -14.55 -8.50
C GLU A 228 2.66 -13.84 -7.35
N LEU A 229 1.60 -13.07 -7.66
CA LEU A 229 0.64 -12.56 -6.65
C LEU A 229 -0.15 -13.68 -5.97
N ASP A 230 -0.41 -14.80 -6.67
CA ASP A 230 -1.26 -15.89 -6.16
C ASP A 230 -0.65 -16.59 -4.92
N GLY A 231 0.64 -16.44 -4.68
CA GLY A 231 1.35 -17.00 -3.54
C GLY A 231 1.43 -16.10 -2.30
N LEU A 232 0.81 -14.91 -2.33
CA LEU A 232 0.91 -13.88 -1.30
C LEU A 232 -0.34 -13.80 -0.42
N ASP A 233 -0.14 -13.60 0.88
CA ASP A 233 -1.23 -13.28 1.83
C ASP A 233 -1.47 -11.76 1.84
N TRP A 234 -2.01 -11.25 0.74
CA TRP A 234 -2.27 -9.83 0.51
C TRP A 234 -3.78 -9.56 0.39
N PRO A 235 -4.24 -8.34 0.73
CA PRO A 235 -5.63 -7.95 0.50
C PRO A 235 -6.02 -8.11 -0.98
N GLU A 236 -7.15 -8.77 -1.24
CA GLU A 236 -7.64 -9.05 -2.60
C GLU A 236 -7.79 -7.78 -3.45
N GLY A 237 -8.21 -6.67 -2.81
CA GLY A 237 -8.29 -5.36 -3.47
C GLY A 237 -6.95 -4.90 -4.04
N THR A 238 -5.85 -5.06 -3.29
CA THR A 238 -4.50 -4.70 -3.71
C THR A 238 -4.00 -5.58 -4.85
N MET A 239 -4.22 -6.90 -4.75
CA MET A 239 -3.87 -7.84 -5.82
C MET A 239 -4.64 -7.54 -7.10
N THR A 240 -5.93 -7.25 -6.98
CA THR A 240 -6.78 -6.85 -8.12
C THR A 240 -6.32 -5.54 -8.75
N MET A 241 -5.95 -4.54 -7.93
CA MET A 241 -5.38 -3.28 -8.44
C MET A 241 -4.09 -3.53 -9.21
N GLN A 242 -3.17 -4.34 -8.69
CA GLN A 242 -1.93 -4.65 -9.40
C GLN A 242 -2.18 -5.42 -10.69
N ARG A 243 -3.04 -6.45 -10.70
CA ARG A 243 -3.41 -7.19 -11.91
C ARG A 243 -4.03 -6.26 -12.95
N SER A 244 -4.93 -5.38 -12.55
CA SER A 244 -5.59 -4.41 -13.44
C SER A 244 -4.60 -3.38 -13.99
N TRP A 245 -3.64 -2.93 -13.18
CA TRP A 245 -2.58 -2.02 -13.59
C TRP A 245 -1.62 -2.66 -14.58
N ILE A 246 -1.20 -3.89 -14.34
CA ILE A 246 -0.40 -4.69 -15.27
C ILE A 246 -1.20 -4.94 -16.54
N GLY A 247 -2.48 -5.25 -16.42
CA GLY A 247 -3.43 -5.34 -17.52
C GLY A 247 -3.00 -6.32 -18.59
N ARG A 248 -2.60 -7.54 -18.18
CA ARG A 248 -2.23 -8.61 -19.09
C ARG A 248 -3.41 -9.01 -19.97
N SER A 249 -3.24 -8.95 -21.27
CA SER A 249 -4.25 -9.29 -22.26
C SER A 249 -3.69 -10.27 -23.29
N GLU A 250 -4.40 -11.37 -23.51
CA GLU A 250 -4.10 -12.32 -24.57
C GLU A 250 -4.91 -11.98 -25.82
N GLY A 251 -4.25 -11.96 -26.95
CA GLY A 251 -4.86 -11.59 -28.20
C GLY A 251 -4.02 -11.95 -29.42
N ALA A 252 -4.17 -11.21 -30.49
CA ALA A 252 -3.41 -11.36 -31.71
C ALA A 252 -2.83 -10.02 -32.18
N GLU A 253 -1.60 -10.04 -32.64
CA GLU A 253 -1.04 -8.96 -33.48
C GLU A 253 -1.32 -9.28 -34.94
N ILE A 254 -1.89 -8.32 -35.65
CA ILE A 254 -2.34 -8.44 -37.03
C ILE A 254 -1.69 -7.36 -37.88
N ALA A 255 -1.11 -7.72 -39.02
CA ALA A 255 -0.47 -6.82 -39.96
C ALA A 255 -1.35 -6.54 -41.18
N PHE A 256 -1.79 -5.33 -41.32
CA PHE A 256 -2.53 -4.83 -42.47
C PHE A 256 -1.54 -4.15 -43.46
N ALA A 257 -1.40 -4.70 -44.64
CA ALA A 257 -0.52 -4.12 -45.64
C ALA A 257 -1.04 -2.76 -46.15
N THR A 258 -0.18 -1.75 -46.18
CA THR A 258 -0.53 -0.45 -46.80
C THR A 258 -0.53 -0.54 -48.32
N GLU A 259 -1.53 0.01 -48.95
CA GLU A 259 -1.71 -0.07 -50.43
C GLU A 259 -0.63 0.70 -51.20
N GLY A 260 -0.08 1.76 -50.63
CA GLY A 260 1.00 2.56 -51.19
C GLY A 260 2.42 1.98 -51.07
N GLY A 261 2.59 0.76 -50.58
CA GLY A 261 3.90 0.10 -50.40
C GLY A 261 4.72 0.64 -49.22
N GLY A 262 4.07 1.27 -48.24
CA GLY A 262 4.67 1.66 -46.97
C GLY A 262 4.74 0.52 -45.95
N GLU A 263 5.13 0.83 -44.71
CA GLU A 263 5.14 -0.12 -43.61
C GLU A 263 3.74 -0.64 -43.29
N ASP A 264 3.61 -1.92 -42.97
CA ASP A 264 2.36 -2.53 -42.53
C ASP A 264 1.81 -1.83 -41.27
N VAL A 265 0.50 -1.55 -41.24
CA VAL A 265 -0.15 -1.10 -40.01
C VAL A 265 -0.40 -2.32 -39.14
N ARG A 266 0.28 -2.38 -37.98
CA ARG A 266 0.10 -3.45 -37.03
C ARG A 266 -0.93 -3.07 -35.99
N VAL A 267 -1.86 -3.97 -35.69
CA VAL A 267 -2.87 -3.78 -34.64
C VAL A 267 -2.80 -4.92 -33.64
N PHE A 268 -3.10 -4.64 -32.39
CA PHE A 268 -3.33 -5.66 -31.37
C PHE A 268 -4.81 -5.73 -31.03
N THR A 269 -5.37 -6.93 -30.97
CA THR A 269 -6.76 -7.14 -30.58
C THR A 269 -6.91 -8.37 -29.67
N THR A 270 -7.78 -8.27 -28.66
CA THR A 270 -8.24 -9.40 -27.84
C THR A 270 -9.43 -10.12 -28.49
N ARG A 271 -9.99 -9.56 -29.56
CA ARG A 271 -11.15 -10.04 -30.28
C ARG A 271 -10.80 -10.41 -31.73
N ALA A 272 -9.82 -11.33 -31.89
CA ALA A 272 -9.43 -11.82 -33.22
C ALA A 272 -10.62 -12.46 -33.96
N ASP A 273 -11.60 -13.03 -33.24
CA ASP A 273 -12.87 -13.56 -33.76
C ASP A 273 -13.66 -12.54 -34.59
N THR A 274 -13.49 -11.25 -34.32
CA THR A 274 -14.22 -10.17 -35.01
C THR A 274 -13.50 -9.61 -36.24
N LEU A 275 -12.33 -10.12 -36.61
CA LEU A 275 -11.51 -9.59 -37.71
C LEU A 275 -12.29 -9.46 -39.02
N MET A 276 -13.13 -10.44 -39.37
CA MET A 276 -13.92 -10.43 -40.61
C MET A 276 -15.00 -9.34 -40.64
N GLY A 277 -15.25 -8.70 -39.49
CA GLY A 277 -16.14 -7.54 -39.31
C GLY A 277 -15.41 -6.20 -39.35
N ALA A 278 -14.09 -6.20 -39.54
CA ALA A 278 -13.32 -4.96 -39.68
C ALA A 278 -13.73 -4.22 -40.90
N THR A 279 -14.14 -2.96 -40.76
CA THR A 279 -14.62 -2.13 -41.87
C THR A 279 -13.75 -0.89 -42.12
N TYR A 280 -12.89 -0.56 -41.18
CA TYR A 280 -11.84 0.46 -41.31
C TYR A 280 -10.73 0.18 -40.26
N VAL A 281 -9.61 0.89 -40.41
CA VAL A 281 -8.52 0.87 -39.43
C VAL A 281 -8.33 2.27 -38.87
N VAL A 282 -8.09 2.39 -37.58
CA VAL A 282 -7.86 3.68 -36.93
C VAL A 282 -6.46 3.72 -36.35
N VAL A 283 -5.73 4.79 -36.62
CA VAL A 283 -4.42 5.06 -36.06
C VAL A 283 -4.49 6.27 -35.13
N ALA A 284 -3.67 6.23 -34.09
CA ALA A 284 -3.51 7.35 -33.17
C ALA A 284 -2.85 8.55 -33.89
N PRO A 285 -3.10 9.81 -33.46
CA PRO A 285 -2.40 10.99 -33.96
C PRO A 285 -0.88 10.90 -33.91
N GLU A 286 -0.34 10.16 -32.96
CA GLU A 286 1.09 9.92 -32.75
C GLU A 286 1.67 8.83 -33.66
N HIS A 287 0.85 8.05 -34.32
CA HIS A 287 1.30 6.93 -35.15
C HIS A 287 2.15 7.41 -36.35
N PRO A 288 3.23 6.68 -36.74
CA PRO A 288 4.10 7.07 -37.84
C PRO A 288 3.34 7.37 -39.16
N LEU A 289 2.31 6.57 -39.49
CA LEU A 289 1.46 6.79 -40.63
C LEU A 289 0.73 8.16 -40.56
N ALA A 290 0.13 8.49 -39.39
CA ALA A 290 -0.57 9.76 -39.21
C ALA A 290 0.38 10.96 -39.37
N ARG A 291 1.58 10.87 -38.81
CA ARG A 291 2.62 11.92 -38.95
C ARG A 291 3.06 12.08 -40.41
N ARG A 292 3.35 10.98 -41.08
CA ARG A 292 3.72 10.99 -42.51
C ARG A 292 2.64 11.63 -43.39
N VAL A 293 1.38 11.25 -43.19
CA VAL A 293 0.26 11.85 -43.90
C VAL A 293 0.12 13.34 -43.58
N GLY A 294 0.28 13.72 -42.31
CA GLY A 294 0.20 15.12 -41.87
C GLY A 294 1.25 16.06 -42.51
N GLU A 295 2.37 15.51 -43.02
CA GLU A 295 3.36 16.31 -43.75
C GLU A 295 2.80 16.85 -45.08
N SER A 296 1.82 16.18 -45.69
CA SER A 296 1.22 16.53 -46.96
C SER A 296 -0.27 16.92 -46.88
N ASP A 297 -0.96 16.50 -45.83
CA ASP A 297 -2.39 16.79 -45.59
C ASP A 297 -2.58 17.74 -44.41
N SER A 298 -3.01 18.96 -44.73
CA SER A 298 -3.25 20.03 -43.76
C SER A 298 -4.37 19.73 -42.77
N ALA A 299 -5.37 18.91 -43.12
CA ALA A 299 -6.47 18.53 -42.22
C ALA A 299 -5.98 17.54 -41.18
N VAL A 300 -5.16 16.58 -41.58
CA VAL A 300 -4.51 15.63 -40.68
C VAL A 300 -3.51 16.33 -39.75
N ALA A 301 -2.67 17.22 -40.31
CA ALA A 301 -1.74 18.03 -39.53
C ALA A 301 -2.43 18.87 -38.45
N LYS A 302 -3.52 19.52 -38.81
CA LYS A 302 -4.34 20.32 -37.91
C LYS A 302 -4.94 19.45 -36.79
N TYR A 303 -5.50 18.30 -37.16
CA TYR A 303 -6.10 17.37 -36.21
C TYR A 303 -5.07 16.83 -35.20
N ILE A 304 -3.86 16.49 -35.66
CA ILE A 304 -2.73 16.06 -34.78
C ILE A 304 -2.38 17.17 -33.79
N ALA A 305 -2.28 18.42 -34.25
CA ALA A 305 -1.97 19.58 -33.40
C ALA A 305 -3.06 19.84 -32.34
N GLU A 306 -4.34 19.74 -32.72
CA GLU A 306 -5.48 19.94 -31.80
C GLU A 306 -5.59 18.87 -30.75
N THR A 307 -5.20 17.64 -31.08
CA THR A 307 -5.24 16.51 -30.13
C THR A 307 -4.02 16.41 -29.22
N ALA A 308 -2.90 17.02 -29.59
CA ALA A 308 -1.65 16.98 -28.82
C ALA A 308 -1.78 17.54 -27.40
N SER A 309 -2.73 18.46 -27.16
CA SER A 309 -2.99 19.06 -25.85
C SER A 309 -3.94 18.25 -24.96
N LYS A 310 -4.61 17.23 -25.49
CA LYS A 310 -5.58 16.41 -24.73
C LYS A 310 -4.86 15.31 -23.94
N SER A 311 -5.27 15.10 -22.69
CA SER A 311 -4.80 13.96 -21.91
C SER A 311 -5.37 12.62 -22.44
N ASP A 312 -4.71 11.51 -22.13
CA ASP A 312 -5.22 10.18 -22.49
C ASP A 312 -6.61 9.93 -21.88
N LEU A 313 -6.88 10.50 -20.70
CA LEU A 313 -8.18 10.41 -20.02
C LEU A 313 -9.26 11.19 -20.76
N ASP A 314 -8.98 12.44 -21.15
CA ASP A 314 -9.93 13.27 -21.94
C ASP A 314 -10.28 12.61 -23.25
N ARG A 315 -9.29 12.01 -23.93
CA ARG A 315 -9.44 11.30 -25.20
C ARG A 315 -10.32 10.06 -25.07
N THR A 316 -10.16 9.28 -24.01
CA THR A 316 -10.92 8.03 -23.81
C THR A 316 -12.31 8.27 -23.24
N SER A 317 -12.49 9.29 -22.37
CA SER A 317 -13.76 9.59 -21.71
C SER A 317 -14.71 10.45 -22.55
N ALA A 318 -14.22 11.08 -23.65
CA ALA A 318 -15.04 11.89 -24.53
C ALA A 318 -16.21 11.09 -25.13
N LYS A 319 -17.43 11.58 -24.94
CA LYS A 319 -18.64 10.95 -25.49
C LYS A 319 -18.69 11.00 -27.01
N ALA A 320 -18.29 12.13 -27.62
CA ALA A 320 -18.22 12.28 -29.05
C ALA A 320 -16.84 11.86 -29.57
N LYS A 321 -16.77 10.81 -30.35
CA LYS A 321 -15.53 10.35 -30.97
C LYS A 321 -15.23 11.20 -32.21
N SER A 322 -14.05 11.81 -32.25
CA SER A 322 -13.60 12.65 -33.39
C SER A 322 -12.51 11.96 -34.19
N GLY A 323 -12.40 12.28 -35.45
CA GLY A 323 -11.36 11.77 -36.35
C GLY A 323 -11.43 12.37 -37.74
N VAL A 324 -10.33 12.16 -38.47
CA VAL A 324 -10.20 12.58 -39.88
C VAL A 324 -9.73 11.42 -40.73
N PRO A 325 -10.19 11.30 -41.99
CA PRO A 325 -9.66 10.27 -42.88
C PRO A 325 -8.21 10.54 -43.23
N ALA A 326 -7.39 9.50 -43.21
CA ALA A 326 -5.97 9.60 -43.54
C ALA A 326 -5.73 9.68 -45.08
N GLY A 327 -6.75 9.46 -45.92
CA GLY A 327 -6.60 9.41 -47.38
C GLY A 327 -5.86 8.16 -47.89
N GLU A 328 -5.51 7.26 -46.99
CA GLU A 328 -4.85 5.98 -47.28
C GLU A 328 -5.76 4.78 -46.99
N SER A 329 -5.42 3.64 -47.56
CA SER A 329 -6.11 2.37 -47.36
C SER A 329 -5.13 1.27 -47.00
N VAL A 330 -5.62 0.30 -46.21
CA VAL A 330 -4.91 -0.95 -45.94
C VAL A 330 -5.68 -2.14 -46.49
N VAL A 331 -4.97 -3.26 -46.69
CA VAL A 331 -5.56 -4.49 -47.21
C VAL A 331 -5.89 -5.42 -46.03
N HIS A 332 -7.12 -5.89 -45.95
CA HIS A 332 -7.57 -6.86 -44.97
C HIS A 332 -6.78 -8.17 -45.14
N PRO A 333 -6.11 -8.70 -44.11
CA PRO A 333 -5.09 -9.75 -44.23
C PRO A 333 -5.62 -11.11 -44.71
N LEU A 334 -6.91 -11.40 -44.56
CA LEU A 334 -7.52 -12.68 -44.95
C LEU A 334 -8.49 -12.56 -46.13
N THR A 335 -9.18 -11.43 -46.30
CA THR A 335 -10.14 -11.28 -47.40
C THR A 335 -9.59 -10.54 -48.59
N GLY A 336 -8.54 -9.76 -48.44
CA GLY A 336 -7.99 -8.87 -49.47
C GLY A 336 -8.80 -7.62 -49.72
N GLU A 337 -9.85 -7.38 -48.96
CA GLU A 337 -10.67 -6.16 -49.06
C GLU A 337 -9.87 -4.92 -48.66
N ARG A 338 -10.18 -3.79 -49.33
CA ARG A 338 -9.59 -2.48 -48.99
C ARG A 338 -10.35 -1.85 -47.83
N LEU A 339 -9.63 -1.48 -46.80
CA LEU A 339 -10.16 -0.78 -45.62
C LEU A 339 -9.58 0.63 -45.55
N PRO A 340 -10.42 1.69 -45.39
CA PRO A 340 -9.93 3.05 -45.20
C PRO A 340 -9.23 3.21 -43.87
N VAL A 341 -8.19 4.07 -43.84
CA VAL A 341 -7.50 4.44 -42.59
C VAL A 341 -8.00 5.78 -42.08
N TRP A 342 -8.25 5.85 -40.79
CA TRP A 342 -8.65 7.06 -40.08
C TRP A 342 -7.62 7.43 -39.01
N VAL A 343 -7.45 8.72 -38.76
CA VAL A 343 -6.72 9.25 -37.61
C VAL A 343 -7.73 9.71 -36.57
N ALA A 344 -7.72 9.12 -35.38
CA ALA A 344 -8.69 9.47 -34.35
C ALA A 344 -8.10 9.48 -32.94
N ASP A 345 -8.60 10.35 -32.07
CA ASP A 345 -8.07 10.61 -30.75
C ASP A 345 -8.48 9.56 -29.70
N TYR A 346 -9.48 8.72 -29.94
CA TYR A 346 -9.86 7.65 -29.04
C TYR A 346 -8.89 6.45 -29.08
N VAL A 347 -7.98 6.41 -30.07
CA VAL A 347 -6.87 5.46 -30.12
C VAL A 347 -5.64 6.11 -29.48
N ILE A 348 -5.08 5.43 -28.48
CA ILE A 348 -3.93 5.94 -27.71
C ILE A 348 -2.64 5.43 -28.32
N GLY A 349 -1.76 6.33 -28.76
CA GLY A 349 -0.49 5.99 -29.43
C GLY A 349 0.50 5.23 -28.56
N SER A 350 0.40 5.37 -27.25
CA SER A 350 1.26 4.71 -26.26
C SER A 350 0.73 3.33 -25.80
N TYR A 351 -0.45 2.89 -26.28
CA TYR A 351 -1.02 1.57 -25.94
C TYR A 351 -1.00 0.64 -27.16
N GLY A 352 -0.52 -0.59 -26.99
CA GLY A 352 -0.42 -1.56 -28.06
C GLY A 352 0.50 -1.10 -29.19
N THR A 353 -0.04 -1.03 -30.39
CA THR A 353 0.66 -0.59 -31.61
C THR A 353 0.34 0.86 -31.99
N GLY A 354 -0.51 1.55 -31.23
CA GLY A 354 -1.04 2.86 -31.62
C GLY A 354 -2.03 2.80 -32.79
N ALA A 355 -2.52 1.60 -33.14
CA ALA A 355 -3.52 1.37 -34.17
C ALA A 355 -4.51 0.28 -33.74
N VAL A 356 -5.75 0.36 -34.20
CA VAL A 356 -6.79 -0.63 -33.98
C VAL A 356 -7.50 -0.98 -35.26
N MET A 357 -7.91 -2.22 -35.43
CA MET A 357 -8.92 -2.60 -36.40
C MET A 357 -10.28 -2.21 -35.84
N ALA A 358 -11.06 -1.46 -36.56
CA ALA A 358 -12.37 -1.05 -36.12
C ALA A 358 -13.43 -2.08 -36.52
N VAL A 359 -14.17 -2.53 -35.52
CA VAL A 359 -15.21 -3.56 -35.65
C VAL A 359 -16.55 -3.04 -35.11
N PRO A 360 -17.20 -2.14 -35.80
CA PRO A 360 -18.35 -1.38 -35.29
C PRO A 360 -19.49 -2.25 -34.78
N ALA A 361 -19.68 -3.46 -35.31
CA ALA A 361 -20.69 -4.37 -34.82
C ALA A 361 -20.39 -4.95 -33.43
N HIS A 362 -19.14 -4.82 -32.93
CA HIS A 362 -18.64 -5.53 -31.74
C HIS A 362 -17.82 -4.68 -30.77
N ASP A 363 -17.67 -3.35 -31.02
CA ASP A 363 -17.07 -2.37 -30.11
C ASP A 363 -17.91 -1.10 -30.12
N GLU A 364 -18.34 -0.64 -28.94
CA GLU A 364 -19.23 0.53 -28.79
C GLU A 364 -18.59 1.81 -29.35
N ARG A 365 -17.29 2.00 -29.13
CA ARG A 365 -16.56 3.19 -29.61
C ARG A 365 -16.49 3.22 -31.14
N ASP A 366 -16.25 2.06 -31.72
CA ASP A 366 -16.21 1.91 -33.17
C ASP A 366 -17.61 2.09 -33.78
N PHE A 367 -18.66 1.60 -33.08
CA PHE A 367 -20.05 1.77 -33.50
C PHE A 367 -20.44 3.25 -33.52
N ASP A 368 -20.16 3.98 -32.43
CA ASP A 368 -20.43 5.43 -32.37
C ASP A 368 -19.68 6.20 -33.42
N PHE A 369 -18.39 5.85 -33.64
CA PHE A 369 -17.57 6.48 -34.67
C PHE A 369 -18.11 6.18 -36.10
N ALA A 370 -18.44 4.93 -36.35
CA ALA A 370 -19.02 4.53 -37.65
C ALA A 370 -20.34 5.23 -37.92
N ALA A 371 -21.22 5.35 -36.94
CA ALA A 371 -22.49 6.08 -37.04
C ALA A 371 -22.27 7.56 -37.32
N ALA A 372 -21.30 8.22 -36.65
CA ALA A 372 -20.97 9.62 -36.82
C ALA A 372 -20.40 9.93 -38.23
N HIS A 373 -19.66 8.98 -38.82
CA HIS A 373 -18.96 9.17 -40.11
C HIS A 373 -19.59 8.40 -41.28
N GLY A 374 -20.73 7.71 -41.08
CA GLY A 374 -21.43 6.95 -42.11
C GLY A 374 -20.65 5.75 -42.66
N LEU A 375 -19.86 5.09 -41.80
CA LEU A 375 -19.02 3.94 -42.10
C LEU A 375 -19.82 2.62 -42.03
N PRO A 376 -19.43 1.57 -42.78
CA PRO A 376 -20.15 0.31 -42.78
C PRO A 376 -20.07 -0.41 -41.45
N VAL A 377 -21.15 -1.09 -41.02
CA VAL A 377 -21.24 -1.97 -39.86
C VAL A 377 -21.48 -3.39 -40.35
N LYS A 378 -20.58 -4.33 -40.01
CA LYS A 378 -20.65 -5.73 -40.43
C LYS A 378 -20.67 -6.65 -39.21
N ARG A 379 -21.80 -7.31 -38.96
CA ARG A 379 -21.94 -8.28 -37.86
C ARG A 379 -21.26 -9.60 -38.22
N VAL A 380 -20.37 -10.06 -37.31
CA VAL A 380 -19.62 -11.33 -37.45
C VAL A 380 -19.65 -12.22 -36.17
N VAL A 381 -20.31 -11.76 -35.12
CA VAL A 381 -20.64 -12.57 -33.96
C VAL A 381 -22.12 -12.38 -33.64
N ALA A 382 -22.84 -13.44 -33.38
CA ALA A 382 -24.27 -13.44 -33.02
C ALA A 382 -24.54 -14.28 -31.78
N GLU A 383 -25.68 -14.04 -31.13
CA GLU A 383 -26.18 -14.99 -30.10
C GLU A 383 -26.42 -16.38 -30.75
N PRO A 384 -26.32 -17.47 -29.96
CA PRO A 384 -26.47 -18.83 -30.47
C PRO A 384 -27.78 -19.11 -31.23
N ASP A 385 -28.85 -18.40 -30.87
CA ASP A 385 -30.18 -18.49 -31.46
C ASP A 385 -30.63 -17.26 -32.25
N GLY A 386 -29.71 -16.30 -32.43
CA GLY A 386 -30.00 -14.97 -32.96
C GLY A 386 -29.98 -14.90 -34.50
N ALA A 387 -31.04 -14.41 -35.11
CA ALA A 387 -31.03 -13.96 -36.51
C ALA A 387 -30.10 -12.77 -36.73
N ALA A 388 -29.50 -12.68 -37.89
CA ALA A 388 -28.62 -11.56 -38.30
C ALA A 388 -29.47 -10.29 -38.57
N GLU A 389 -30.11 -9.74 -37.51
CA GLU A 389 -30.85 -8.47 -37.64
C GLU A 389 -29.90 -7.28 -37.60
N ALA A 390 -30.36 -6.14 -38.11
CA ALA A 390 -29.64 -4.88 -38.07
C ALA A 390 -29.41 -4.49 -36.58
N LEU A 391 -28.18 -4.12 -36.23
CA LEU A 391 -27.81 -3.75 -34.89
C LEU A 391 -28.22 -2.29 -34.60
N GLU A 392 -28.91 -2.07 -33.50
CA GLU A 392 -29.15 -0.73 -32.93
C GLU A 392 -27.99 -0.27 -32.05
N GLU A 393 -27.23 -1.23 -31.53
CA GLU A 393 -26.02 -1.02 -30.72
C GLU A 393 -25.00 -2.14 -30.99
N ALA A 394 -23.75 -1.96 -30.55
CA ALA A 394 -22.71 -2.96 -30.72
C ALA A 394 -22.97 -4.21 -29.87
N PHE A 395 -22.85 -5.39 -30.46
CA PHE A 395 -22.89 -6.66 -29.75
C PHE A 395 -21.49 -7.02 -29.24
N THR A 396 -21.21 -6.76 -27.98
CA THR A 396 -19.89 -6.93 -27.35
C THR A 396 -19.67 -8.30 -26.72
N GLU A 397 -20.73 -9.07 -26.50
CA GLU A 397 -20.74 -10.35 -25.83
C GLU A 397 -20.07 -11.48 -26.64
N HIS A 398 -19.82 -12.60 -25.98
CA HIS A 398 -19.43 -13.83 -26.65
C HIS A 398 -20.65 -14.47 -27.33
N GLY A 399 -20.42 -15.13 -28.47
CA GLY A 399 -21.46 -15.76 -29.25
C GLY A 399 -20.90 -16.77 -30.23
N VAL A 400 -21.57 -16.91 -31.36
CA VAL A 400 -21.20 -17.78 -32.48
C VAL A 400 -20.78 -16.92 -33.68
N ALA A 401 -19.71 -17.31 -34.34
CA ALA A 401 -19.21 -16.62 -35.53
C ALA A 401 -20.20 -16.77 -36.69
N VAL A 402 -20.48 -15.65 -37.37
CA VAL A 402 -21.32 -15.56 -38.57
C VAL A 402 -20.65 -14.64 -39.61
N ASN A 403 -20.96 -14.77 -40.88
CA ASN A 403 -20.43 -13.93 -41.95
C ASN A 403 -18.87 -13.82 -41.97
N SER A 404 -18.18 -14.81 -41.41
CA SER A 404 -16.73 -14.89 -41.23
C SER A 404 -16.07 -15.89 -42.19
N GLY A 405 -16.86 -16.54 -43.02
CA GLY A 405 -16.41 -17.55 -43.99
C GLY A 405 -16.47 -19.00 -43.46
N PRO A 406 -16.39 -19.98 -44.37
CA PRO A 406 -16.73 -21.38 -44.06
C PRO A 406 -15.82 -22.07 -43.07
N LEU A 407 -14.66 -21.50 -42.76
CA LEU A 407 -13.72 -22.05 -41.77
C LEU A 407 -13.94 -21.52 -40.35
N VAL A 408 -14.73 -20.45 -40.20
CA VAL A 408 -14.93 -19.73 -38.93
C VAL A 408 -16.40 -19.71 -38.54
N ASP A 409 -17.31 -19.63 -39.52
CA ASP A 409 -18.77 -19.58 -39.29
C ASP A 409 -19.23 -20.82 -38.46
N GLY A 410 -20.05 -20.58 -37.46
CA GLY A 410 -20.59 -21.62 -36.57
C GLY A 410 -19.69 -21.92 -35.36
N LEU A 411 -18.46 -21.41 -35.29
CA LEU A 411 -17.59 -21.62 -34.15
C LEU A 411 -17.98 -20.68 -32.98
N ALA A 412 -17.89 -21.18 -31.75
CA ALA A 412 -18.03 -20.35 -30.57
C ALA A 412 -16.84 -19.36 -30.49
N THR A 413 -17.03 -18.20 -29.83
CA THR A 413 -16.01 -17.14 -29.75
C THR A 413 -14.60 -17.63 -29.41
N PRO A 414 -14.36 -18.51 -28.40
CA PRO A 414 -13.00 -18.98 -28.11
C PRO A 414 -12.37 -19.79 -29.26
N GLU A 415 -13.17 -20.64 -29.92
CA GLU A 415 -12.75 -21.46 -31.05
C GLU A 415 -12.51 -20.61 -32.30
N ALA A 416 -13.38 -19.61 -32.55
CA ALA A 416 -13.24 -18.67 -33.63
C ALA A 416 -11.95 -17.82 -33.48
N LYS A 417 -11.62 -17.36 -32.27
CA LYS A 417 -10.36 -16.67 -31.97
C LYS A 417 -9.14 -17.52 -32.35
N ALA A 418 -9.12 -18.76 -31.86
CA ALA A 418 -8.02 -19.68 -32.17
C ALA A 418 -7.88 -19.92 -33.65
N LYS A 419 -9.00 -20.15 -34.36
CA LYS A 419 -9.01 -20.40 -35.83
C LYS A 419 -8.57 -19.20 -36.64
N VAL A 420 -9.01 -18.01 -36.29
CA VAL A 420 -8.57 -16.78 -36.97
C VAL A 420 -7.07 -16.54 -36.78
N VAL A 421 -6.53 -16.78 -35.57
CA VAL A 421 -5.10 -16.67 -35.29
C VAL A 421 -4.29 -17.70 -36.12
N GLU A 422 -4.79 -18.92 -36.27
CA GLU A 422 -4.19 -19.96 -37.13
C GLU A 422 -4.14 -19.50 -38.58
N LEU A 423 -5.26 -19.01 -39.13
CA LEU A 423 -5.35 -18.49 -40.51
C LEU A 423 -4.40 -17.29 -40.73
N LEU A 424 -4.29 -16.39 -39.76
CA LEU A 424 -3.36 -15.26 -39.83
C LEU A 424 -1.88 -15.73 -39.82
N ALA A 425 -1.56 -16.76 -39.06
CA ALA A 425 -0.21 -17.33 -39.03
C ALA A 425 0.14 -18.02 -40.36
N GLU A 426 -0.80 -18.78 -40.94
CA GLU A 426 -0.66 -19.40 -42.26
C GLU A 426 -0.47 -18.35 -43.37
N ALA A 427 -1.19 -17.24 -43.30
CA ALA A 427 -1.05 -16.12 -44.23
C ALA A 427 0.23 -15.28 -44.00
N GLY A 428 0.99 -15.53 -42.94
CA GLY A 428 2.13 -14.70 -42.54
C GLY A 428 1.76 -13.27 -42.13
N ARG A 429 0.52 -13.06 -41.67
CA ARG A 429 -0.08 -11.75 -41.42
C ARG A 429 -0.44 -11.49 -39.97
N GLY A 430 -0.15 -12.43 -39.09
CA GLY A 430 -0.37 -12.25 -37.65
C GLY A 430 0.00 -13.46 -36.83
N SER A 431 -0.01 -13.28 -35.50
CA SER A 431 0.27 -14.35 -34.54
C SER A 431 -0.37 -14.03 -33.19
N ALA A 432 -0.51 -15.06 -32.37
CA ALA A 432 -0.89 -14.85 -30.96
C ALA A 432 0.12 -13.94 -30.26
N LYS A 433 -0.36 -13.02 -29.46
CA LYS A 433 0.48 -12.08 -28.72
C LYS A 433 -0.13 -11.76 -27.35
N VAL A 434 0.71 -11.67 -26.34
CA VAL A 434 0.36 -11.10 -25.06
C VAL A 434 0.75 -9.62 -25.04
N SER A 435 -0.15 -8.79 -24.57
CA SER A 435 0.07 -7.35 -24.41
C SER A 435 -0.24 -6.93 -22.98
N TYR A 436 0.31 -5.81 -22.55
CA TYR A 436 0.14 -5.27 -21.19
C TYR A 436 -0.28 -3.80 -21.25
N LYS A 437 -1.09 -3.37 -20.26
CA LYS A 437 -1.34 -1.94 -20.02
C LYS A 437 -0.15 -1.28 -19.34
N LEU A 438 0.57 -2.05 -18.52
CA LEU A 438 1.78 -1.61 -17.82
C LEU A 438 2.76 -1.01 -18.83
N ARG A 439 3.33 0.12 -18.47
CA ARG A 439 4.38 0.81 -19.25
C ARG A 439 5.68 0.78 -18.50
N ASP A 440 6.79 0.91 -19.25
CA ASP A 440 8.09 1.04 -18.65
C ASP A 440 8.14 2.29 -17.76
N TRP A 441 8.82 2.17 -16.64
CA TRP A 441 8.87 3.20 -15.61
C TRP A 441 9.83 4.31 -16.01
N VAL A 442 9.32 5.54 -16.22
CA VAL A 442 10.15 6.74 -16.43
C VAL A 442 10.86 7.07 -15.14
N PHE A 443 12.17 6.87 -15.13
CA PHE A 443 12.95 6.79 -13.90
C PHE A 443 13.74 8.05 -13.57
N SER A 444 14.10 8.89 -14.53
CA SER A 444 14.88 10.11 -14.27
C SER A 444 14.02 11.29 -13.83
N ARG A 445 14.59 12.11 -12.92
CA ARG A 445 14.02 13.37 -12.43
C ARG A 445 15.04 14.50 -12.56
N GLN A 446 14.56 15.67 -12.97
CA GLN A 446 15.37 16.88 -13.17
C GLN A 446 15.48 17.68 -11.87
N ARG A 447 15.79 16.98 -10.76
CA ARG A 447 15.80 17.53 -9.39
C ARG A 447 17.18 17.45 -8.76
N TYR A 448 17.39 18.30 -7.75
CA TYR A 448 18.56 18.25 -6.90
C TYR A 448 18.47 17.15 -5.84
N TRP A 449 17.36 17.11 -5.08
CA TRP A 449 17.22 16.25 -3.90
C TRP A 449 16.75 14.85 -4.26
N GLY A 450 17.67 14.05 -4.77
CA GLY A 450 17.46 12.66 -5.17
C GLY A 450 18.79 11.96 -5.37
N GLU A 451 18.81 10.64 -5.48
CA GLU A 451 20.02 9.87 -5.76
C GLU A 451 20.53 10.19 -7.17
N PRO A 452 21.79 10.65 -7.35
CA PRO A 452 22.37 10.82 -8.67
C PRO A 452 22.43 9.51 -9.45
N ILE A 453 22.09 9.54 -10.73
CA ILE A 453 22.20 8.36 -11.60
C ILE A 453 23.69 8.12 -11.93
N PRO A 454 24.28 6.95 -11.60
CA PRO A 454 25.71 6.69 -11.66
C PRO A 454 26.19 6.38 -13.09
N ILE A 455 25.93 7.31 -14.02
CA ILE A 455 26.29 7.20 -15.45
C ILE A 455 27.07 8.46 -15.87
N TYR A 456 27.98 8.29 -16.84
CA TYR A 456 28.67 9.41 -17.47
C TYR A 456 28.80 9.18 -18.98
N PHE A 457 29.11 10.25 -19.71
CA PHE A 457 29.10 10.29 -21.17
C PHE A 457 30.40 10.90 -21.72
N PRO A 458 30.85 10.51 -22.93
CA PRO A 458 31.97 11.13 -23.60
C PRO A 458 31.68 12.62 -23.91
N VAL A 459 32.70 13.46 -23.76
CA VAL A 459 32.65 14.90 -24.10
C VAL A 459 33.68 15.23 -25.13
N THR A 460 33.28 15.95 -26.18
CA THR A 460 34.17 16.53 -27.17
C THR A 460 34.29 18.04 -26.90
N THR A 461 35.50 18.51 -26.69
CA THR A 461 35.82 19.93 -26.43
C THR A 461 37.26 20.22 -26.76
N ASP A 462 37.54 21.43 -27.19
CA ASP A 462 38.93 21.96 -27.40
C ASP A 462 39.45 22.75 -26.18
N GLY A 463 38.63 22.88 -25.12
CA GLY A 463 38.94 23.62 -23.92
C GLY A 463 38.60 22.92 -22.62
N ASP A 464 38.30 23.68 -21.57
CA ASP A 464 37.86 23.22 -20.27
C ASP A 464 36.35 23.53 -20.09
N PRO A 465 35.45 22.57 -20.23
CA PRO A 465 34.02 22.82 -20.13
C PRO A 465 33.58 23.32 -18.74
N ARG A 466 34.38 23.10 -17.70
CA ARG A 466 34.14 23.66 -16.35
C ARG A 466 34.28 25.20 -16.31
N LYS A 467 35.07 25.77 -17.26
CA LYS A 467 35.25 27.20 -17.41
C LYS A 467 34.25 27.85 -18.38
N GLY A 468 33.34 27.07 -18.93
CA GLY A 468 32.34 27.52 -19.88
C GLY A 468 32.80 27.44 -21.34
N ASP A 469 33.91 26.77 -21.64
CA ASP A 469 34.32 26.55 -23.03
C ASP A 469 33.30 25.64 -23.73
N ALA A 470 33.17 25.78 -25.04
CA ALA A 470 32.23 25.03 -25.85
C ALA A 470 32.47 23.52 -25.78
N TYR A 471 31.43 22.76 -25.66
CA TYR A 471 31.47 21.30 -25.58
C TYR A 471 30.27 20.63 -26.29
N SER A 472 30.44 19.36 -26.60
CA SER A 472 29.35 18.47 -27.03
C SER A 472 29.43 17.19 -26.23
N ILE A 473 28.28 16.71 -25.74
CA ILE A 473 28.15 15.46 -24.98
C ILE A 473 27.50 14.40 -25.88
N ASP A 474 28.17 13.25 -25.98
CA ASP A 474 27.61 12.10 -26.73
C ASP A 474 26.73 11.25 -25.82
N TYR A 475 25.46 11.59 -25.73
CA TYR A 475 24.47 10.86 -24.93
C TYR A 475 24.12 9.47 -25.48
N SER A 476 24.60 9.10 -26.70
CA SER A 476 24.37 7.78 -27.26
C SER A 476 25.29 6.71 -26.66
N GLN A 477 26.30 7.11 -25.88
CA GLN A 477 27.29 6.26 -25.26
C GLN A 477 27.30 6.38 -23.73
N PRO A 478 26.24 5.94 -23.02
CA PRO A 478 26.22 5.93 -21.57
C PRO A 478 27.20 4.90 -21.02
N LEU A 479 28.04 5.30 -20.06
CA LEU A 479 29.01 4.45 -19.39
C LEU A 479 28.72 4.41 -17.88
N PRO A 480 28.78 3.22 -17.25
CA PRO A 480 28.57 3.10 -15.82
C PRO A 480 29.76 3.64 -15.03
N VAL A 481 29.48 4.28 -13.92
CA VAL A 481 30.52 4.63 -12.93
C VAL A 481 31.06 3.33 -12.33
N PRO A 482 32.39 3.13 -12.22
CA PRO A 482 32.97 1.97 -11.57
C PRO A 482 32.43 1.78 -10.14
N GLU A 483 32.15 0.55 -9.71
CA GLU A 483 31.58 0.26 -8.40
C GLU A 483 32.42 0.79 -7.24
N GLU A 484 33.74 0.82 -7.39
CA GLU A 484 34.70 1.33 -6.42
C GLU A 484 34.65 2.86 -6.26
N GLU A 485 34.07 3.56 -7.22
CA GLU A 485 33.90 5.03 -7.20
C GLU A 485 32.52 5.45 -6.64
N LEU A 486 31.66 4.49 -6.30
CA LEU A 486 30.37 4.77 -5.68
C LEU A 486 30.54 5.16 -4.19
N PRO A 487 29.72 6.09 -3.67
CA PRO A 487 28.63 6.74 -4.36
C PRO A 487 29.06 7.97 -5.15
N VAL A 488 28.34 8.26 -6.23
CA VAL A 488 28.32 9.59 -6.83
C VAL A 488 27.50 10.49 -5.91
N ALA A 489 28.17 11.34 -5.14
CA ALA A 489 27.52 12.22 -4.18
C ALA A 489 26.92 13.45 -4.87
N LEU A 490 25.86 14.02 -4.28
CA LEU A 490 25.34 15.33 -4.66
C LEU A 490 26.40 16.42 -4.39
N PRO A 491 26.57 17.40 -5.30
CA PRO A 491 27.39 18.56 -5.01
C PRO A 491 26.69 19.50 -4.02
N GLU A 492 27.46 20.29 -3.27
CA GLU A 492 26.87 21.43 -2.59
C GLU A 492 26.33 22.43 -3.62
N LEU A 493 25.08 22.84 -3.43
CA LEU A 493 24.38 23.76 -4.33
C LEU A 493 23.66 24.83 -3.50
N GLU A 494 23.88 26.10 -3.82
CA GLU A 494 23.17 27.22 -3.16
C GLU A 494 21.82 27.52 -3.86
N ASP A 495 21.76 27.32 -5.20
CA ASP A 495 20.57 27.54 -6.02
C ASP A 495 20.05 26.19 -6.64
N PHE A 496 19.09 25.61 -6.00
CA PHE A 496 18.41 24.39 -6.45
C PHE A 496 17.04 24.67 -7.11
N GLN A 497 16.77 25.93 -7.48
CA GLN A 497 15.59 26.28 -8.24
C GLN A 497 15.57 25.48 -9.56
N PRO A 498 14.44 24.86 -9.92
CA PRO A 498 14.31 24.24 -11.22
C PRO A 498 14.48 25.31 -12.29
N GLY A 499 15.24 25.01 -13.33
CA GLY A 499 15.35 25.87 -14.51
C GLY A 499 14.40 25.39 -15.61
N ASP A 500 14.36 26.16 -16.71
CA ASP A 500 13.65 25.72 -17.93
C ASP A 500 14.39 24.63 -18.71
N ASP A 501 15.63 24.32 -18.28
CA ASP A 501 16.47 23.31 -18.90
C ASP A 501 16.04 21.91 -18.44
N PRO A 502 15.59 21.03 -19.35
CA PRO A 502 15.23 19.65 -19.04
C PRO A 502 16.40 18.79 -18.56
N GLN A 503 17.62 19.27 -18.55
CA GLN A 503 18.77 18.62 -17.94
C GLN A 503 18.83 18.79 -16.40
N GLY A 504 17.99 19.67 -15.83
CA GLY A 504 17.88 19.91 -14.40
C GLY A 504 18.98 20.83 -13.83
N CYS A 505 18.87 21.16 -12.53
CA CYS A 505 19.76 22.10 -11.86
C CYS A 505 21.21 21.60 -11.74
N LEU A 506 21.45 20.30 -11.65
CA LEU A 506 22.78 19.71 -11.58
C LEU A 506 23.60 19.99 -12.84
N ALA A 507 22.96 20.24 -13.99
CA ALA A 507 23.64 20.59 -15.23
C ALA A 507 24.41 21.92 -15.13
N ARG A 508 24.00 22.80 -14.19
CA ARG A 508 24.65 24.11 -13.96
C ARG A 508 25.92 24.02 -13.11
N VAL A 509 26.13 22.89 -12.41
CA VAL A 509 27.29 22.68 -11.53
C VAL A 509 28.44 22.10 -12.35
N LEU A 510 29.11 22.94 -13.14
CA LEU A 510 30.07 22.52 -14.15
C LEU A 510 31.27 21.75 -13.57
N ASP A 511 31.78 22.14 -12.38
CA ASP A 511 32.88 21.42 -11.72
C ASP A 511 32.49 20.01 -11.24
N TRP A 512 31.24 19.77 -10.90
CA TRP A 512 30.73 18.47 -10.56
C TRP A 512 30.37 17.68 -11.83
N ARG A 513 29.77 18.32 -12.81
CA ARG A 513 29.28 17.70 -14.05
C ARG A 513 30.43 17.15 -14.89
N PHE A 514 31.50 17.93 -15.07
CA PHE A 514 32.60 17.58 -15.95
C PHE A 514 33.84 17.13 -15.18
N PHE A 515 34.48 16.08 -15.65
CA PHE A 515 35.71 15.53 -15.10
C PHE A 515 36.61 14.97 -16.19
N GLN A 516 37.89 14.81 -15.89
CA GLN A 516 38.85 14.17 -16.78
C GLN A 516 39.20 12.76 -16.28
N ARG A 517 39.27 11.83 -17.23
CA ARG A 517 39.79 10.49 -17.00
C ARG A 517 40.63 10.10 -18.24
N ASP A 518 41.86 9.65 -18.04
CA ASP A 518 42.80 9.25 -19.13
C ASP A 518 42.99 10.31 -20.21
N GLY A 519 43.05 11.56 -19.79
CA GLY A 519 43.24 12.72 -20.67
C GLY A 519 42.03 13.08 -21.54
N LYS A 520 40.85 12.44 -21.29
CA LYS A 520 39.57 12.72 -21.98
C LYS A 520 38.59 13.38 -21.04
N TRP A 521 37.72 14.20 -21.60
CA TRP A 521 36.63 14.80 -20.87
C TRP A 521 35.39 13.89 -20.86
N TRP A 522 34.71 13.91 -19.72
CA TRP A 522 33.48 13.16 -19.46
C TRP A 522 32.49 14.06 -18.75
N ALA A 523 31.19 13.80 -18.95
CA ALA A 523 30.10 14.48 -18.28
C ALA A 523 29.25 13.48 -17.48
N ARG A 524 29.01 13.75 -16.20
CA ARG A 524 28.05 12.95 -15.40
C ARG A 524 26.64 13.18 -15.89
N GLU A 525 25.80 12.18 -15.70
CA GLU A 525 24.35 12.33 -15.81
C GLU A 525 23.89 13.36 -14.75
N THR A 526 23.01 14.27 -15.15
CA THR A 526 22.54 15.38 -14.33
C THR A 526 21.12 15.19 -13.78
N ASN A 527 20.45 14.11 -14.19
CA ASN A 527 19.19 13.70 -13.61
C ASN A 527 19.44 12.85 -12.35
N THR A 528 18.46 12.88 -11.45
CA THR A 528 18.44 12.05 -10.26
C THR A 528 17.37 10.96 -10.40
N MET A 529 17.44 9.95 -9.54
CA MET A 529 16.42 8.90 -9.45
C MET A 529 15.15 9.44 -8.80
N PRO A 530 13.98 8.83 -9.02
CA PRO A 530 12.76 9.19 -8.30
C PRO A 530 12.87 8.76 -6.84
N GLN A 531 12.12 9.40 -5.95
CA GLN A 531 12.03 9.06 -4.52
C GLN A 531 11.84 7.55 -4.27
N TRP A 532 11.03 6.89 -5.11
CA TRP A 532 10.75 5.45 -5.02
C TRP A 532 12.00 4.56 -5.20
N ALA A 533 13.08 5.04 -5.78
CA ALA A 533 14.30 4.25 -5.97
C ALA A 533 14.87 3.77 -4.62
N GLY A 534 15.06 4.70 -3.68
CA GLY A 534 15.51 4.38 -2.34
C GLY A 534 14.57 3.45 -1.59
N SER A 535 13.26 3.63 -1.72
CA SER A 535 12.28 2.81 -1.03
C SER A 535 12.05 1.42 -1.64
N CYS A 536 12.59 1.12 -2.83
CA CYS A 536 12.42 -0.20 -3.46
C CYS A 536 13.18 -1.36 -2.77
N TRP A 537 14.13 -1.10 -1.89
CA TRP A 537 15.02 -2.14 -1.37
C TRP A 537 15.39 -1.99 0.13
N TYR A 538 14.86 -1.02 0.84
CA TYR A 538 15.23 -0.72 2.24
C TYR A 538 15.03 -1.90 3.21
N TYR A 539 14.06 -2.76 2.95
CA TYR A 539 13.82 -3.99 3.71
C TYR A 539 15.02 -4.95 3.65
N LEU A 540 15.77 -4.95 2.55
CA LEU A 540 17.02 -5.71 2.44
C LEU A 540 18.13 -5.07 3.29
N ARG A 541 18.23 -3.73 3.24
CA ARG A 541 19.24 -3.01 4.00
C ARG A 541 19.04 -3.13 5.51
N PHE A 542 17.81 -3.13 5.98
CA PHE A 542 17.51 -3.35 7.41
C PHE A 542 17.99 -4.70 7.92
N ALA A 543 18.08 -5.72 7.07
CA ALA A 543 18.63 -7.01 7.48
C ALA A 543 20.13 -6.94 7.81
N ASP A 544 20.88 -6.01 7.16
CA ASP A 544 22.34 -5.88 7.33
C ASP A 544 22.81 -4.41 7.21
N PRO A 545 22.32 -3.47 8.05
CA PRO A 545 22.53 -2.04 7.85
C PRO A 545 23.97 -1.58 8.07
N ALA A 546 24.75 -2.29 8.88
CA ALA A 546 26.13 -1.95 9.22
C ALA A 546 27.16 -2.48 8.19
N ASN A 547 26.74 -3.23 7.19
CA ASN A 547 27.63 -3.78 6.18
C ASN A 547 28.12 -2.68 5.22
N THR A 548 29.44 -2.42 5.26
CA THR A 548 30.08 -1.42 4.40
C THR A 548 30.65 -2.00 3.12
N GLN A 549 30.74 -3.33 3.03
CA GLN A 549 31.37 -4.05 1.91
C GLN A 549 30.36 -4.50 0.85
N GLN A 550 29.13 -4.74 1.27
CA GLN A 550 28.03 -5.23 0.44
C GLN A 550 26.74 -4.49 0.80
N ALA A 551 25.79 -4.48 -0.10
CA ALA A 551 24.45 -3.95 0.18
C ALA A 551 23.76 -4.74 1.31
N TRP A 552 23.98 -6.03 1.34
CA TRP A 552 23.62 -6.99 2.39
C TRP A 552 24.47 -8.26 2.21
N SER A 553 24.67 -9.02 3.26
CA SER A 553 25.27 -10.36 3.17
C SER A 553 24.21 -11.41 2.83
N ALA A 554 24.59 -12.44 2.09
CA ALA A 554 23.70 -13.57 1.78
C ALA A 554 23.22 -14.30 3.05
N GLU A 555 23.99 -14.27 4.13
CA GLU A 555 23.63 -14.84 5.43
C GLU A 555 22.49 -14.05 6.06
N ALA A 556 22.63 -12.72 6.15
CA ALA A 556 21.60 -11.85 6.72
C ALA A 556 20.31 -11.88 5.89
N GLU A 557 20.43 -11.88 4.57
CA GLU A 557 19.30 -11.99 3.66
C GLU A 557 18.53 -13.29 3.92
N LYS A 558 19.17 -14.44 3.89
CA LYS A 558 18.54 -15.74 4.15
C LYS A 558 17.98 -15.87 5.58
N ALA A 559 18.59 -15.18 6.55
CA ALA A 559 18.13 -15.21 7.93
C ALA A 559 16.81 -14.44 8.13
N TRP A 560 16.55 -13.39 7.35
CA TRP A 560 15.45 -12.47 7.60
C TRP A 560 14.39 -12.44 6.49
N LEU A 561 14.75 -12.63 5.19
CA LEU A 561 13.77 -12.58 4.10
C LEU A 561 12.94 -13.89 4.00
N PRO A 562 11.71 -13.79 3.43
CA PRO A 562 10.97 -12.56 3.12
C PRO A 562 10.50 -11.84 4.38
N VAL A 563 10.03 -10.60 4.24
CA VAL A 563 9.31 -9.89 5.31
C VAL A 563 8.04 -10.67 5.64
N ASP A 564 7.84 -11.03 6.92
CA ASP A 564 6.70 -11.87 7.35
C ASP A 564 5.41 -11.07 7.46
N LEU A 565 5.49 -9.82 7.94
CA LEU A 565 4.37 -8.90 8.06
C LEU A 565 4.80 -7.51 7.62
N TYR A 566 4.10 -6.97 6.64
CA TYR A 566 4.30 -5.62 6.12
C TYR A 566 3.04 -4.80 6.32
N VAL A 567 3.15 -3.66 7.02
CA VAL A 567 2.02 -2.80 7.36
C VAL A 567 2.18 -1.44 6.68
N GLY A 568 1.13 -0.97 6.01
CA GLY A 568 1.17 0.34 5.36
C GLY A 568 -0.05 0.65 4.49
N GLY A 569 -0.09 1.88 3.96
CA GLY A 569 -1.23 2.44 3.24
C GLY A 569 -1.56 1.73 1.92
N ALA A 570 -2.85 1.64 1.60
CA ALA A 570 -3.35 1.02 0.37
C ALA A 570 -3.01 1.84 -0.90
N GLU A 571 -2.71 3.13 -0.76
CA GLU A 571 -2.28 4.01 -1.84
C GLU A 571 -1.00 3.55 -2.54
N HIS A 572 -0.19 2.75 -1.85
CA HIS A 572 1.06 2.20 -2.39
C HIS A 572 0.89 0.95 -3.27
N ALA A 573 -0.33 0.47 -3.48
CA ALA A 573 -0.63 -0.76 -4.22
C ALA A 573 0.04 -0.83 -5.60
N VAL A 574 -0.06 0.23 -6.39
CA VAL A 574 0.51 0.31 -7.76
C VAL A 574 1.70 1.27 -7.86
N LEU A 575 2.20 1.77 -6.72
CA LEU A 575 3.38 2.61 -6.57
C LEU A 575 4.54 1.80 -5.96
N HIS A 576 4.88 2.10 -4.70
CA HIS A 576 5.98 1.46 -3.98
C HIS A 576 5.95 -0.06 -4.05
N LEU A 577 4.79 -0.69 -3.78
CA LEU A 577 4.68 -2.15 -3.74
C LEU A 577 5.01 -2.80 -5.10
N LEU A 578 4.54 -2.22 -6.20
CA LEU A 578 4.82 -2.72 -7.54
C LEU A 578 6.29 -2.56 -7.90
N TYR A 579 6.88 -1.40 -7.61
CA TYR A 579 8.28 -1.10 -7.92
C TYR A 579 9.25 -1.91 -7.04
N ALA A 580 8.96 -2.08 -5.75
CA ALA A 580 9.75 -2.92 -4.85
C ALA A 580 9.73 -4.39 -5.30
N ARG A 581 8.57 -4.92 -5.72
CA ARG A 581 8.46 -6.28 -6.29
C ARG A 581 9.28 -6.40 -7.58
N PHE A 582 9.24 -5.40 -8.45
CA PHE A 582 10.04 -5.39 -9.68
C PHE A 582 11.54 -5.47 -9.37
N TRP A 583 12.07 -4.59 -8.52
CA TRP A 583 13.47 -4.60 -8.12
C TRP A 583 13.87 -5.92 -7.48
N HIS A 584 13.06 -6.42 -6.56
CA HIS A 584 13.31 -7.71 -5.90
C HIS A 584 13.39 -8.88 -6.89
N LYS A 585 12.48 -8.93 -7.87
CA LYS A 585 12.50 -9.97 -8.92
C LYS A 585 13.72 -9.90 -9.80
N VAL A 586 14.23 -8.71 -10.09
CA VAL A 586 15.51 -8.56 -10.81
C VAL A 586 16.65 -9.09 -9.95
N LEU A 587 16.74 -8.70 -8.69
CA LEU A 587 17.74 -9.18 -7.75
C LEU A 587 17.66 -10.71 -7.57
N HIS A 588 16.46 -11.27 -7.50
CA HIS A 588 16.24 -12.73 -7.46
C HIS A 588 16.74 -13.42 -8.75
N SER A 589 16.46 -12.83 -9.90
CA SER A 589 16.93 -13.38 -11.19
C SER A 589 18.45 -13.37 -11.32
N LEU A 590 19.10 -12.43 -10.62
CA LEU A 590 20.57 -12.34 -10.52
C LEU A 590 21.17 -13.23 -9.42
N GLY A 591 20.35 -13.93 -8.63
CA GLY A 591 20.78 -14.74 -7.50
C GLY A 591 21.30 -13.95 -6.30
N LEU A 592 20.96 -12.65 -6.22
CA LEU A 592 21.36 -11.74 -5.15
C LEU A 592 20.45 -11.80 -3.92
N VAL A 593 19.22 -12.32 -4.09
CA VAL A 593 18.27 -12.63 -3.04
C VAL A 593 17.69 -14.03 -3.23
N SER A 594 17.29 -14.69 -2.14
CA SER A 594 16.83 -16.07 -2.14
C SER A 594 15.32 -16.23 -2.37
N THR A 595 14.55 -15.17 -2.21
CA THR A 595 13.09 -15.19 -2.30
C THR A 595 12.61 -14.50 -3.57
N ALA A 596 11.50 -14.99 -4.17
CA ALA A 596 10.92 -14.41 -5.38
C ALA A 596 10.10 -13.15 -5.08
N GLU A 597 9.60 -13.02 -3.84
CA GLU A 597 8.79 -11.89 -3.37
C GLU A 597 9.38 -11.30 -2.07
N PRO A 598 9.32 -9.97 -1.92
CA PRO A 598 9.88 -9.31 -0.74
C PRO A 598 9.00 -9.43 0.51
N PHE A 599 7.67 -9.42 0.35
CA PHE A 599 6.68 -9.29 1.43
C PHE A 599 5.67 -10.43 1.36
N GLN A 600 5.61 -11.28 2.41
CA GLN A 600 4.71 -12.44 2.43
C GLN A 600 3.27 -12.05 2.76
N LYS A 601 3.08 -11.34 3.88
CA LYS A 601 1.77 -10.85 4.32
C LYS A 601 1.75 -9.33 4.31
N LEU A 602 0.73 -8.77 3.67
CA LEU A 602 0.47 -7.33 3.64
C LEU A 602 -0.81 -7.01 4.41
N VAL A 603 -0.74 -5.98 5.23
CA VAL A 603 -1.91 -5.45 5.95
C VAL A 603 -2.00 -3.96 5.71
N HIS A 604 -3.19 -3.50 5.30
CA HIS A 604 -3.46 -2.08 5.21
C HIS A 604 -4.18 -1.60 6.47
N GLN A 605 -3.66 -0.53 7.07
CA GLN A 605 -4.43 0.23 8.04
C GLN A 605 -5.43 1.14 7.29
N GLY A 606 -6.56 1.38 7.92
CA GLY A 606 -7.55 2.35 7.45
C GLY A 606 -7.04 3.78 7.58
N MET A 607 -7.72 4.69 6.93
CA MET A 607 -7.40 6.11 7.08
C MET A 607 -8.08 6.68 8.33
N ILE A 608 -7.33 7.34 9.20
CA ILE A 608 -7.89 8.14 10.28
C ILE A 608 -8.20 9.53 9.72
N LEU A 609 -9.48 9.88 9.73
CA LEU A 609 -10.00 11.17 9.30
C LEU A 609 -9.97 12.18 10.46
N GLY A 610 -10.01 13.47 10.12
CA GLY A 610 -10.22 14.51 11.12
C GLY A 610 -11.59 14.39 11.82
N ALA A 611 -11.79 15.16 12.87
CA ALA A 611 -13.09 15.20 13.57
C ALA A 611 -14.26 15.65 12.67
N ASP A 612 -13.93 16.32 11.55
CA ASP A 612 -14.86 16.75 10.50
C ASP A 612 -15.22 15.63 9.50
N GLY A 613 -14.65 14.44 9.65
CA GLY A 613 -14.86 13.30 8.75
C GLY A 613 -14.10 13.40 7.43
N GLU A 614 -13.18 14.36 7.29
CA GLU A 614 -12.39 14.58 6.10
C GLU A 614 -10.93 14.15 6.30
N LYS A 615 -10.22 13.87 5.21
CA LYS A 615 -8.78 13.56 5.25
C LYS A 615 -8.00 14.68 5.92
N MET A 616 -7.17 14.34 6.91
CA MET A 616 -6.31 15.30 7.57
C MET A 616 -5.33 15.94 6.60
N SER A 617 -5.31 17.26 6.56
CA SER A 617 -4.31 18.01 5.79
C SER A 617 -4.00 19.37 6.44
N LYS A 618 -2.78 19.84 6.24
CA LYS A 618 -2.32 21.17 6.74
C LYS A 618 -3.15 22.31 6.15
N SER A 619 -3.52 22.19 4.88
CA SER A 619 -4.32 23.19 4.18
C SER A 619 -5.76 23.32 4.75
N ARG A 620 -6.29 22.26 5.32
CA ARG A 620 -7.60 22.25 5.99
C ARG A 620 -7.53 22.67 7.47
N GLY A 621 -6.35 22.59 8.08
CA GLY A 621 -6.15 22.90 9.50
C GLY A 621 -6.77 21.88 10.46
N ASN A 622 -7.08 20.65 9.99
CA ASN A 622 -7.73 19.59 10.76
C ASN A 622 -6.73 18.50 11.21
N VAL A 623 -5.42 18.75 11.10
CA VAL A 623 -4.37 17.83 11.55
C VAL A 623 -4.29 17.83 13.08
N ILE A 624 -4.28 16.64 13.66
CA ILE A 624 -4.11 16.43 15.10
C ILE A 624 -2.70 15.89 15.34
N ASN A 625 -1.94 16.60 16.19
CA ASN A 625 -0.57 16.21 16.52
C ASN A 625 -0.56 15.13 17.61
N PRO A 626 0.14 14.00 17.42
CA PRO A 626 0.31 12.99 18.45
C PRO A 626 0.88 13.52 19.76
N ASP A 627 1.78 14.52 19.70
CA ASP A 627 2.39 15.11 20.88
C ASP A 627 1.35 15.70 21.85
N ASP A 628 0.28 16.32 21.31
CA ASP A 628 -0.82 16.88 22.11
C ASP A 628 -1.59 15.78 22.84
N ILE A 629 -1.81 14.65 22.18
CA ILE A 629 -2.50 13.50 22.74
C ILE A 629 -1.64 12.80 23.79
N VAL A 630 -0.37 12.56 23.50
CA VAL A 630 0.56 11.93 24.43
C VAL A 630 0.76 12.79 25.68
N SER A 631 0.88 14.10 25.51
CA SER A 631 1.02 15.03 26.64
C SER A 631 -0.22 15.07 27.54
N ALA A 632 -1.42 14.93 26.95
CA ALA A 632 -2.68 15.03 27.68
C ALA A 632 -3.12 13.70 28.31
N TYR A 633 -2.87 12.57 27.64
CA TYR A 633 -3.46 11.26 28.00
C TYR A 633 -2.43 10.14 28.15
N GLY A 634 -1.20 10.32 27.64
CA GLY A 634 -0.15 9.30 27.62
C GLY A 634 -0.10 8.52 26.30
N ALA A 635 1.06 7.92 26.08
CA ALA A 635 1.32 7.08 24.90
C ALA A 635 0.46 5.81 24.90
N ASP A 636 0.35 5.12 26.04
CA ASP A 636 -0.46 3.90 26.12
C ASP A 636 -1.95 4.17 25.89
N ALA A 637 -2.48 5.30 26.35
CA ALA A 637 -3.86 5.69 26.07
C ALA A 637 -4.09 5.97 24.58
N MET A 638 -3.13 6.62 23.90
CA MET A 638 -3.20 6.84 22.46
C MET A 638 -3.17 5.53 21.70
N ARG A 639 -2.22 4.63 21.98
CA ARG A 639 -2.10 3.30 21.36
C ARG A 639 -3.38 2.47 21.54
N LEU A 640 -3.91 2.41 22.77
CA LEU A 640 -5.16 1.71 23.07
C LEU A 640 -6.35 2.31 22.31
N TYR A 641 -6.40 3.63 22.17
CA TYR A 641 -7.51 4.30 21.49
C TYR A 641 -7.49 4.02 19.97
N GLU A 642 -6.34 4.14 19.32
CA GLU A 642 -6.20 3.84 17.91
C GLU A 642 -6.65 2.41 17.58
N MET A 643 -6.26 1.46 18.42
CA MET A 643 -6.62 0.05 18.23
C MET A 643 -8.08 -0.26 18.65
N PHE A 644 -8.68 0.56 19.49
CA PHE A 644 -10.05 0.36 19.99
C PHE A 644 -11.13 0.97 19.10
N MET A 645 -10.82 2.01 18.31
CA MET A 645 -11.80 2.76 17.51
C MET A 645 -12.60 1.88 16.51
N GLY A 646 -12.04 0.74 16.10
CA GLY A 646 -12.67 -0.16 15.13
C GLY A 646 -11.68 -1.17 14.53
N PRO A 647 -12.09 -1.95 13.52
CA PRO A 647 -11.18 -2.80 12.77
C PRO A 647 -10.01 -2.01 12.18
N LEU A 648 -8.82 -2.63 12.12
CA LEU A 648 -7.59 -1.95 11.68
C LEU A 648 -7.73 -1.36 10.25
N GLU A 649 -8.36 -2.09 9.34
CA GLU A 649 -8.54 -1.72 7.94
C GLU A 649 -9.65 -0.68 7.69
N ALA A 650 -10.47 -0.37 8.70
CA ALA A 650 -11.60 0.53 8.52
C ALA A 650 -11.19 2.01 8.53
N VAL A 651 -11.80 2.81 7.67
CA VAL A 651 -11.70 4.27 7.74
C VAL A 651 -12.49 4.79 8.95
N LYS A 652 -11.87 5.62 9.79
CA LYS A 652 -12.42 6.05 11.10
C LYS A 652 -12.19 7.53 11.32
N PRO A 653 -13.22 8.28 11.82
CA PRO A 653 -13.02 9.66 12.26
C PRO A 653 -12.39 9.69 13.66
N TRP A 654 -11.42 10.58 13.86
CA TRP A 654 -10.82 10.81 15.18
C TRP A 654 -11.79 11.60 16.10
N GLN A 655 -11.96 11.13 17.32
CA GLN A 655 -12.80 11.78 18.33
C GLN A 655 -12.08 11.79 19.68
N THR A 656 -11.40 12.87 19.99
CA THR A 656 -10.52 12.99 21.18
C THR A 656 -11.26 12.67 22.50
N GLU A 657 -12.54 13.01 22.60
CA GLU A 657 -13.33 12.79 23.83
C GLU A 657 -13.50 11.29 24.15
N GLN A 658 -13.45 10.43 23.16
CA GLN A 658 -13.61 8.97 23.35
C GLN A 658 -12.37 8.33 24.00
N ILE A 659 -11.22 8.99 24.00
CA ILE A 659 -9.99 8.53 24.67
C ILE A 659 -10.26 8.26 26.17
N ALA A 660 -11.15 9.01 26.80
CA ALA A 660 -11.54 8.82 28.19
C ALA A 660 -11.99 7.37 28.53
N GLY A 661 -12.49 6.62 27.53
CA GLY A 661 -12.88 5.22 27.69
C GLY A 661 -11.67 4.32 27.99
N VAL A 662 -10.63 4.45 27.20
CA VAL A 662 -9.38 3.65 27.35
C VAL A 662 -8.56 4.14 28.52
N VAL A 663 -8.57 5.42 28.87
CA VAL A 663 -7.94 5.95 30.10
C VAL A 663 -8.56 5.31 31.35
N ARG A 664 -9.88 5.14 31.40
CA ARG A 664 -10.53 4.43 32.53
C ARG A 664 -10.12 2.97 32.60
N PHE A 665 -9.92 2.32 31.44
CA PHE A 665 -9.41 0.95 31.40
C PHE A 665 -7.96 0.89 31.88
N GLN A 666 -7.07 1.76 31.43
CA GLN A 666 -5.68 1.88 31.87
C GLN A 666 -5.58 2.07 33.39
N ASN A 667 -6.30 3.03 33.92
CA ASN A 667 -6.33 3.28 35.38
C ASN A 667 -6.86 2.07 36.19
N ARG A 668 -7.82 1.33 35.63
CA ARG A 668 -8.34 0.11 36.26
C ARG A 668 -7.30 -0.97 36.34
N VAL A 669 -6.57 -1.24 35.25
CA VAL A 669 -5.50 -2.26 35.22
C VAL A 669 -4.41 -1.90 36.21
N HIS A 670 -3.97 -0.63 36.27
CA HIS A 670 -3.00 -0.15 37.26
C HIS A 670 -3.48 -0.34 38.73
N ALA A 671 -4.74 0.00 39.00
CA ALA A 671 -5.35 -0.19 40.29
C ALA A 671 -5.49 -1.67 40.68
N LEU A 672 -5.74 -2.56 39.74
CA LEU A 672 -5.78 -4.01 39.97
C LEU A 672 -4.40 -4.52 40.40
N ALA A 673 -3.33 -4.10 39.74
CA ALA A 673 -1.97 -4.47 40.12
C ALA A 673 -1.59 -4.02 41.56
N THR A 674 -2.08 -2.83 41.98
CA THR A 674 -1.90 -2.33 43.36
C THR A 674 -2.65 -3.17 44.42
N ARG A 675 -3.79 -3.77 44.03
CA ARG A 675 -4.70 -4.48 44.95
C ARG A 675 -4.45 -6.01 45.00
N ALA A 676 -3.68 -6.54 44.08
CA ALA A 676 -3.47 -7.96 43.94
C ALA A 676 -2.85 -8.55 45.20
N ASP A 677 -3.35 -9.71 45.64
CA ASP A 677 -2.92 -10.42 46.85
C ASP A 677 -2.54 -11.85 46.48
N GLY A 678 -1.26 -12.18 46.58
CA GLY A 678 -0.74 -13.50 46.29
C GLY A 678 -1.27 -14.62 47.21
N SER A 679 -1.91 -14.27 48.37
CA SER A 679 -2.51 -15.24 49.27
C SER A 679 -4.00 -15.53 48.99
N ALA A 680 -4.66 -14.75 48.10
CA ALA A 680 -6.06 -14.94 47.77
C ALA A 680 -6.27 -16.14 46.83
N GLU A 681 -7.29 -16.95 47.13
CA GLU A 681 -7.63 -18.12 46.34
C GLU A 681 -8.29 -17.76 45.01
N LEU A 682 -7.94 -18.46 43.95
CA LEU A 682 -8.55 -18.32 42.63
C LEU A 682 -9.88 -19.08 42.59
N GLY A 683 -10.99 -18.38 42.43
CA GLY A 683 -12.31 -19.01 42.32
C GLY A 683 -12.59 -19.46 40.89
N ASP A 684 -13.37 -20.53 40.73
CA ASP A 684 -13.70 -21.22 39.47
C ASP A 684 -14.22 -20.29 38.38
N GLU A 685 -15.06 -19.31 38.72
CA GLU A 685 -15.60 -18.32 37.76
C GLU A 685 -14.50 -17.41 37.21
N THR A 686 -13.61 -16.94 38.07
CA THR A 686 -12.47 -16.09 37.70
C THR A 686 -11.47 -16.88 36.85
N GLU A 687 -11.17 -18.13 37.23
CA GLU A 687 -10.28 -19.01 36.49
C GLU A 687 -10.84 -19.28 35.07
N ARG A 688 -12.13 -19.61 34.96
CA ARG A 688 -12.77 -19.82 33.69
C ARG A 688 -12.71 -18.57 32.78
N LEU A 689 -13.09 -17.41 33.33
CA LEU A 689 -13.07 -16.16 32.58
C LEU A 689 -11.64 -15.76 32.19
N MET A 690 -10.64 -16.06 33.01
CA MET A 690 -9.22 -15.86 32.68
C MET A 690 -8.83 -16.68 31.45
N HIS A 691 -9.10 -17.99 31.44
CA HIS A 691 -8.78 -18.86 30.32
C HIS A 691 -9.55 -18.50 29.05
N GLN A 692 -10.83 -18.14 29.15
CA GLN A 692 -11.63 -17.61 28.04
C GLN A 692 -11.04 -16.30 27.49
N THR A 693 -10.54 -15.42 28.37
CA THR A 693 -9.92 -14.15 27.96
C THR A 693 -8.59 -14.40 27.25
N ILE A 694 -7.72 -15.27 27.77
CA ILE A 694 -6.47 -15.62 27.13
C ILE A 694 -6.76 -16.19 25.72
N LYS A 695 -7.68 -17.16 25.61
CA LYS A 695 -8.08 -17.76 24.34
C LYS A 695 -8.56 -16.71 23.33
N LYS A 696 -9.50 -15.86 23.76
CA LYS A 696 -10.10 -14.84 22.89
C LYS A 696 -9.08 -13.78 22.46
N VAL A 697 -8.29 -13.25 23.37
CA VAL A 697 -7.27 -12.23 23.06
C VAL A 697 -6.17 -12.81 22.16
N THR A 698 -5.75 -14.06 22.37
CA THR A 698 -4.79 -14.72 21.48
C THR A 698 -5.32 -14.82 20.05
N ALA A 699 -6.55 -15.30 19.88
CA ALA A 699 -7.18 -15.42 18.56
C ALA A 699 -7.37 -14.05 17.88
N ASP A 700 -7.72 -13.03 18.66
CA ASP A 700 -7.92 -11.67 18.15
C ASP A 700 -6.60 -11.01 17.73
N VAL A 701 -5.51 -11.20 18.49
CA VAL A 701 -4.19 -10.68 18.12
C VAL A 701 -3.66 -11.38 16.88
N ASP A 702 -3.78 -12.70 16.78
CA ASP A 702 -3.40 -13.46 15.57
C ASP A 702 -4.16 -12.98 14.32
N ALA A 703 -5.42 -12.54 14.50
CA ALA A 703 -6.27 -12.01 13.44
C ALA A 703 -6.17 -10.48 13.26
N LEU A 704 -5.29 -9.78 13.97
CA LEU A 704 -5.18 -8.30 14.02
C LEU A 704 -6.51 -7.59 14.40
N SER A 705 -7.38 -8.28 15.14
CA SER A 705 -8.67 -7.76 15.64
C SER A 705 -8.51 -7.11 17.01
N PHE A 706 -7.65 -6.10 17.09
CA PHE A 706 -7.22 -5.49 18.36
C PHE A 706 -8.38 -4.85 19.14
N ASN A 707 -9.37 -4.31 18.45
CA ASN A 707 -10.54 -3.70 19.08
C ASN A 707 -11.36 -4.71 19.90
N THR A 708 -11.51 -5.94 19.42
CA THR A 708 -12.20 -7.02 20.18
C THR A 708 -11.33 -7.59 21.29
N ALA A 709 -10.01 -7.66 21.09
CA ALA A 709 -9.07 -8.02 22.15
C ALA A 709 -9.14 -7.06 23.33
N ILE A 710 -9.11 -5.74 23.08
CA ILE A 710 -9.24 -4.70 24.09
C ILE A 710 -10.60 -4.83 24.82
N SER A 711 -11.69 -5.01 24.06
CA SER A 711 -13.03 -5.20 24.63
C SER A 711 -13.09 -6.39 25.60
N GLN A 712 -12.48 -7.52 25.23
CA GLN A 712 -12.41 -8.70 26.08
C GLN A 712 -11.61 -8.44 27.36
N MET A 713 -10.47 -7.76 27.26
CA MET A 713 -9.68 -7.37 28.43
C MET A 713 -10.42 -6.38 29.32
N MET A 714 -11.22 -5.48 28.76
CA MET A 714 -12.10 -4.60 29.53
C MET A 714 -13.15 -5.39 30.32
N ILE A 715 -13.77 -6.42 29.72
CA ILE A 715 -14.73 -7.31 30.40
C ILE A 715 -14.03 -8.00 31.58
N PHE A 716 -12.86 -8.60 31.35
CA PHE A 716 -12.09 -9.29 32.36
C PHE A 716 -11.65 -8.37 33.50
N SER A 717 -11.12 -7.19 33.18
CA SER A 717 -10.75 -6.19 34.20
C SER A 717 -11.91 -5.68 35.04
N ASN A 718 -13.13 -5.59 34.46
CA ASN A 718 -14.35 -5.25 35.18
C ASN A 718 -14.72 -6.34 36.20
N HIS A 719 -14.66 -7.62 35.81
CA HIS A 719 -14.88 -8.76 36.72
C HIS A 719 -13.92 -8.72 37.89
N LEU A 720 -12.59 -8.60 37.60
CA LEU A 720 -11.56 -8.53 38.62
C LEU A 720 -11.74 -7.36 39.60
N ALA A 721 -12.18 -6.20 39.09
CA ALA A 721 -12.42 -5.03 39.91
C ALA A 721 -13.58 -5.24 40.92
N GLY A 722 -14.52 -6.11 40.65
CA GLY A 722 -15.66 -6.47 41.48
C GLY A 722 -15.29 -7.45 42.64
N LEU A 723 -14.15 -8.11 42.56
CA LEU A 723 -13.72 -9.08 43.60
C LEU A 723 -13.32 -8.37 44.89
N LYS A 724 -13.73 -8.94 46.05
CA LYS A 724 -13.35 -8.44 47.37
C LYS A 724 -11.91 -8.81 47.69
N GLN A 725 -11.52 -10.04 47.46
CA GLN A 725 -10.16 -10.54 47.47
C GLN A 725 -9.73 -10.81 46.03
N LEU A 726 -8.60 -10.26 45.64
CA LEU A 726 -8.13 -10.27 44.28
C LEU A 726 -6.88 -11.12 44.17
N PRO A 727 -6.94 -12.36 43.63
CA PRO A 727 -5.76 -13.17 43.37
C PRO A 727 -4.75 -12.47 42.46
N ALA A 728 -3.46 -12.69 42.66
CA ALA A 728 -2.41 -12.11 41.83
C ALA A 728 -2.37 -12.71 40.42
N GLU A 729 -2.52 -14.03 40.29
CA GLU A 729 -2.40 -14.74 39.01
C GLU A 729 -3.27 -14.14 37.87
N PRO A 730 -4.58 -13.90 38.02
CA PRO A 730 -5.37 -13.32 36.91
C PRO A 730 -4.95 -11.89 36.59
N VAL A 731 -4.36 -11.14 37.52
CA VAL A 731 -3.82 -9.80 37.26
C VAL A 731 -2.48 -9.90 36.50
N GLU A 732 -1.64 -10.86 36.82
CA GLU A 732 -0.41 -11.17 36.04
C GLU A 732 -0.76 -11.54 34.59
N LYS A 733 -1.76 -12.43 34.39
CA LYS A 733 -2.20 -12.78 33.05
C LYS A 733 -2.75 -11.56 32.28
N LEU A 734 -3.51 -10.69 32.95
CA LEU A 734 -3.99 -9.44 32.34
C LEU A 734 -2.84 -8.49 31.99
N ALA A 735 -1.81 -8.36 32.83
CA ALA A 735 -0.61 -7.58 32.54
C ALA A 735 0.12 -8.09 31.28
N LEU A 736 0.28 -9.40 31.16
CA LEU A 736 0.87 -10.04 29.96
C LEU A 736 0.04 -9.77 28.71
N LEU A 737 -1.29 -9.92 28.79
CA LEU A 737 -2.18 -9.71 27.63
C LEU A 737 -2.24 -8.25 27.18
N VAL A 738 -2.19 -7.29 28.10
CA VAL A 738 -2.28 -5.85 27.77
C VAL A 738 -0.94 -5.28 27.27
N SER A 739 0.18 -5.92 27.63
CA SER A 739 1.52 -5.38 27.39
C SER A 739 1.86 -5.09 25.92
N PRO A 740 1.43 -5.85 24.90
CA PRO A 740 1.70 -5.46 23.53
C PRO A 740 0.96 -4.18 23.10
N LEU A 741 -0.23 -3.94 23.66
CA LEU A 741 -1.08 -2.81 23.32
C LEU A 741 -0.74 -1.56 24.13
N ALA A 742 -0.47 -1.73 25.42
CA ALA A 742 -0.11 -0.67 26.38
C ALA A 742 1.17 -1.10 27.15
N PRO A 743 2.34 -0.99 26.52
CA PRO A 743 3.56 -1.61 27.04
C PRO A 743 4.07 -1.01 28.34
N HIS A 744 3.92 0.30 28.54
CA HIS A 744 4.36 0.95 29.77
C HIS A 744 3.50 0.52 30.95
N LEU A 745 2.18 0.42 30.75
CA LEU A 745 1.25 -0.09 31.73
C LEU A 745 1.51 -1.55 32.08
N GLY A 746 1.79 -2.38 31.05
CA GLY A 746 2.12 -3.79 31.22
C GLY A 746 3.35 -3.99 32.10
N GLU A 747 4.44 -3.30 31.77
CA GLU A 747 5.69 -3.36 32.55
C GLU A 747 5.52 -2.87 34.00
N GLU A 748 4.81 -1.76 34.18
CA GLU A 748 4.56 -1.21 35.53
C GLU A 748 3.73 -2.17 36.38
N ALA A 749 2.64 -2.70 35.81
CA ALA A 749 1.81 -3.69 36.50
C ALA A 749 2.60 -4.95 36.87
N TRP A 750 3.46 -5.41 35.94
CA TRP A 750 4.33 -6.56 36.15
C TRP A 750 5.33 -6.34 37.31
N GLN A 751 5.97 -5.16 37.35
CA GLN A 751 6.88 -4.78 38.42
C GLN A 751 6.13 -4.65 39.78
N MET A 752 4.93 -4.07 39.77
CA MET A 752 4.12 -3.93 41.01
C MET A 752 3.68 -5.28 41.58
N LEU A 753 3.57 -6.33 40.74
CA LEU A 753 3.28 -7.69 41.16
C LEU A 753 4.53 -8.45 41.70
N GLY A 754 5.68 -7.76 41.78
CA GLY A 754 6.90 -8.28 42.39
C GLY A 754 7.92 -8.90 41.44
N HIS A 755 7.74 -8.75 40.14
CA HIS A 755 8.67 -9.25 39.12
C HIS A 755 9.81 -8.24 38.88
N GLU A 756 11.05 -8.72 38.87
CA GLU A 756 12.24 -7.85 38.68
C GLU A 756 12.66 -7.71 37.21
N GLN A 757 12.33 -8.71 36.39
CA GLN A 757 12.69 -8.72 34.95
C GLN A 757 11.63 -8.03 34.12
N SER A 758 12.06 -7.42 33.00
CA SER A 758 11.13 -6.84 32.00
C SER A 758 10.20 -7.92 31.45
N LEU A 759 8.95 -7.54 31.27
CA LEU A 759 7.89 -8.36 30.70
C LEU A 759 8.08 -8.63 29.19
N ALA A 760 8.91 -7.85 28.50
CA ALA A 760 9.06 -7.87 27.04
C ALA A 760 9.36 -9.26 26.42
N TYR A 761 9.95 -10.17 27.18
CA TYR A 761 10.29 -11.53 26.74
C TYR A 761 9.65 -12.62 27.61
N GLU A 762 8.75 -12.25 28.51
CA GLU A 762 7.97 -13.24 29.26
C GLU A 762 7.06 -14.02 28.30
N PRO A 763 6.87 -15.34 28.53
CA PRO A 763 6.03 -16.16 27.69
C PRO A 763 4.59 -15.65 27.62
N TRP A 764 4.05 -15.59 26.42
CA TRP A 764 2.62 -15.33 26.20
C TRP A 764 1.78 -16.36 26.97
N PRO A 765 0.75 -15.95 27.71
CA PRO A 765 -0.03 -16.86 28.55
C PRO A 765 -0.78 -17.90 27.72
N GLU A 766 -0.76 -19.14 28.21
CA GLU A 766 -1.47 -20.27 27.63
C GLU A 766 -2.84 -20.45 28.29
N TYR A 767 -3.79 -20.93 27.57
CA TYR A 767 -5.12 -21.29 28.09
C TYR A 767 -5.34 -22.79 28.08
N ASP A 768 -6.15 -23.27 29.01
CA ASP A 768 -6.62 -24.64 29.07
C ASP A 768 -8.06 -24.69 28.48
N GLU A 769 -8.26 -25.43 27.41
CA GLU A 769 -9.54 -25.57 26.75
C GLU A 769 -10.61 -26.15 27.68
N ALA A 770 -10.24 -27.08 28.55
CA ALA A 770 -11.17 -27.68 29.51
C ALA A 770 -11.68 -26.65 30.54
N LYS A 771 -10.88 -25.65 30.88
CA LYS A 771 -11.24 -24.57 31.80
C LYS A 771 -12.04 -23.43 31.13
N CYS A 772 -12.10 -23.41 29.80
CA CYS A 772 -12.93 -22.45 29.05
C CYS A 772 -14.42 -22.80 29.02
N VAL A 773 -14.79 -24.04 29.35
CA VAL A 773 -16.16 -24.52 29.19
C VAL A 773 -17.02 -24.03 30.34
N GLU A 774 -18.18 -23.47 30.02
CA GLU A 774 -19.22 -23.21 30.99
C GLU A 774 -19.85 -24.55 31.43
N THR A 775 -19.49 -24.97 32.64
CA THR A 775 -20.10 -26.16 33.26
C THR A 775 -21.52 -25.87 33.74
N ASP A 776 -21.81 -24.60 34.05
CA ASP A 776 -23.08 -24.17 34.64
C ASP A 776 -23.79 -23.15 33.72
N VAL A 777 -25.13 -23.19 33.78
CA VAL A 777 -25.99 -22.23 33.08
C VAL A 777 -27.00 -21.63 34.07
N VAL A 778 -27.23 -20.32 33.95
CA VAL A 778 -28.33 -19.67 34.72
C VAL A 778 -29.64 -19.93 33.98
N MET A 779 -30.55 -20.64 34.65
CA MET A 779 -31.85 -20.96 34.09
C MET A 779 -32.97 -20.23 34.84
N ALA A 780 -33.87 -19.64 34.06
CA ALA A 780 -35.08 -19.06 34.60
C ALA A 780 -36.06 -20.16 35.07
N VAL A 781 -36.50 -20.08 36.32
CA VAL A 781 -37.49 -20.96 36.91
C VAL A 781 -38.84 -20.27 36.89
N GLN A 782 -39.78 -20.90 36.22
CA GLN A 782 -41.14 -20.40 36.12
C GLN A 782 -42.10 -21.23 37.00
N VAL A 783 -43.14 -20.58 37.47
CA VAL A 783 -44.32 -21.23 38.03
C VAL A 783 -45.54 -20.70 37.25
N ASN A 784 -46.21 -21.63 36.59
CA ASN A 784 -47.35 -21.34 35.71
C ASN A 784 -47.01 -20.30 34.63
N GLY A 785 -45.83 -20.43 33.99
CA GLY A 785 -45.37 -19.62 32.87
C GLY A 785 -44.83 -18.22 33.29
N LYS A 786 -44.75 -17.90 34.58
CA LYS A 786 -44.18 -16.65 35.06
C LYS A 786 -42.86 -16.91 35.79
N VAL A 787 -41.79 -16.20 35.41
CA VAL A 787 -40.48 -16.31 36.04
C VAL A 787 -40.58 -15.92 37.52
N ARG A 788 -40.06 -16.77 38.41
CA ARG A 788 -40.09 -16.63 39.84
C ARG A 788 -38.73 -16.62 40.51
N ALA A 789 -37.75 -17.26 39.84
CA ALA A 789 -36.37 -17.33 40.31
C ALA A 789 -35.43 -17.56 39.09
N GLU A 790 -34.18 -17.35 39.31
CA GLU A 790 -33.07 -17.82 38.48
C GLU A 790 -32.21 -18.74 39.33
N ILE A 791 -31.83 -19.89 38.78
CA ILE A 791 -30.94 -20.84 39.44
C ILE A 791 -29.74 -21.12 38.56
N LYS A 792 -28.61 -21.34 39.16
CA LYS A 792 -27.38 -21.77 38.52
C LYS A 792 -27.36 -23.30 38.57
N ILE A 793 -27.23 -23.96 37.45
CA ILE A 793 -27.31 -25.40 37.33
C ILE A 793 -26.31 -25.90 36.25
N ALA A 794 -25.79 -27.11 36.43
CA ALA A 794 -24.93 -27.71 35.41
C ALA A 794 -25.66 -27.81 34.08
N LYS A 795 -24.96 -27.50 32.97
CA LYS A 795 -25.53 -27.44 31.61
C LYS A 795 -26.12 -28.77 31.16
N ASP A 796 -25.54 -29.87 31.68
CA ASP A 796 -25.90 -31.27 31.45
C ASP A 796 -26.68 -31.88 32.61
N ALA A 797 -27.16 -31.08 33.57
CA ALA A 797 -27.92 -31.56 34.74
C ALA A 797 -29.09 -32.40 34.34
N ALA A 798 -29.31 -33.48 35.05
CA ALA A 798 -30.47 -34.33 34.88
C ALA A 798 -31.76 -33.59 35.27
N GLU A 799 -32.89 -33.97 34.68
CA GLU A 799 -34.21 -33.38 35.00
C GLU A 799 -34.57 -33.45 36.47
N ALA A 800 -34.17 -34.52 37.17
CA ALA A 800 -34.42 -34.73 38.59
C ALA A 800 -33.64 -33.68 39.43
N GLU A 801 -32.37 -33.44 39.13
CA GLU A 801 -31.51 -32.44 39.75
C GLU A 801 -32.02 -31.02 39.50
N ALA A 802 -32.36 -30.69 38.24
CA ALA A 802 -32.93 -29.43 37.88
C ALA A 802 -34.24 -29.16 38.66
N ARG A 803 -35.07 -30.19 38.88
CA ARG A 803 -36.30 -30.08 39.65
C ARG A 803 -36.02 -29.81 41.12
N GLU A 804 -35.08 -30.52 41.71
CA GLU A 804 -34.72 -30.38 43.11
C GLU A 804 -34.14 -28.99 43.41
N LEU A 805 -33.16 -28.55 42.64
CA LEU A 805 -32.55 -27.23 42.78
C LEU A 805 -33.55 -26.08 42.57
N ALA A 806 -34.40 -26.21 41.57
CA ALA A 806 -35.40 -25.21 41.29
C ALA A 806 -36.49 -25.13 42.37
N ALA A 807 -36.89 -26.28 42.94
CA ALA A 807 -37.85 -26.37 44.03
C ALA A 807 -37.27 -25.89 45.39
N ALA A 808 -35.94 -25.95 45.54
CA ALA A 808 -35.27 -25.45 46.77
C ALA A 808 -35.23 -23.92 46.84
N SER A 809 -35.46 -23.17 45.77
CA SER A 809 -35.48 -21.72 45.76
C SER A 809 -36.66 -21.19 46.56
N GLU A 810 -36.38 -20.38 47.58
CA GLU A 810 -37.42 -19.77 48.47
C GLU A 810 -38.53 -19.05 47.70
N ASN A 811 -38.19 -18.35 46.64
CA ASN A 811 -39.15 -17.67 45.80
C ASN A 811 -40.06 -18.63 45.03
N VAL A 812 -39.53 -19.76 44.59
CA VAL A 812 -40.32 -20.80 43.92
C VAL A 812 -41.28 -21.48 44.93
N GLN A 813 -40.76 -21.80 46.12
CA GLN A 813 -41.53 -22.39 47.20
C GLN A 813 -42.76 -21.60 47.56
N LYS A 814 -42.62 -20.26 47.71
CA LYS A 814 -43.80 -19.35 48.00
C LYS A 814 -44.94 -19.43 46.96
N PHE A 815 -44.63 -19.82 45.71
CA PHE A 815 -45.63 -19.97 44.68
C PHE A 815 -46.11 -21.40 44.51
N LEU A 816 -45.41 -22.41 45.06
CA LEU A 816 -45.81 -23.81 45.08
C LEU A 816 -46.54 -24.21 46.37
N ASP A 817 -46.42 -23.38 47.44
CA ASP A 817 -47.04 -23.66 48.71
C ASP A 817 -48.55 -23.84 48.63
N GLY A 818 -49.05 -24.98 49.16
CA GLY A 818 -50.44 -25.35 49.06
C GLY A 818 -50.94 -25.82 47.69
N LYS A 819 -50.07 -26.00 46.73
CA LYS A 819 -50.42 -26.42 45.36
C LYS A 819 -49.82 -27.77 44.99
N GLU A 820 -50.58 -28.54 44.21
CA GLU A 820 -50.08 -29.79 43.63
C GLU A 820 -49.43 -29.53 42.30
N VAL A 821 -48.15 -29.93 42.15
CA VAL A 821 -47.42 -29.85 40.87
C VAL A 821 -47.95 -30.90 39.92
N LYS A 822 -48.68 -30.46 38.88
CA LYS A 822 -49.30 -31.37 37.86
C LYS A 822 -48.31 -31.75 36.74
N LYS A 823 -47.34 -30.84 36.41
CA LYS A 823 -46.35 -31.08 35.37
C LYS A 823 -45.11 -30.27 35.66
N PHE A 824 -43.96 -30.91 35.46
CA PHE A 824 -42.64 -30.24 35.43
C PHE A 824 -42.14 -30.25 33.98
N ILE A 825 -41.63 -29.11 33.56
CA ILE A 825 -41.08 -28.93 32.20
C ILE A 825 -39.66 -28.45 32.37
N TYR A 826 -38.72 -29.21 31.86
CA TYR A 826 -37.30 -28.92 31.83
C TYR A 826 -36.79 -28.92 30.39
N VAL A 827 -36.27 -27.83 29.94
CA VAL A 827 -35.55 -27.74 28.64
C VAL A 827 -34.13 -27.28 28.96
N PRO A 828 -33.15 -28.21 28.87
CA PRO A 828 -31.77 -27.91 29.23
C PRO A 828 -31.27 -26.62 28.57
N GLY A 829 -30.63 -25.77 29.33
CA GLY A 829 -30.09 -24.48 28.89
C GLY A 829 -31.13 -23.40 28.52
N ARG A 830 -32.44 -23.68 28.68
CA ARG A 830 -33.48 -22.72 28.29
C ARG A 830 -34.42 -22.36 29.41
N ILE A 831 -35.14 -23.34 29.97
CA ILE A 831 -36.21 -23.00 30.90
C ILE A 831 -36.57 -24.18 31.82
N ILE A 832 -36.95 -23.84 33.05
CA ILE A 832 -37.57 -24.72 34.01
C ILE A 832 -38.95 -24.16 34.32
N ASN A 833 -40.04 -24.97 34.27
CA ASN A 833 -41.37 -24.48 34.58
C ASN A 833 -42.18 -25.51 35.37
N PHE A 834 -42.65 -25.13 36.53
CA PHE A 834 -43.62 -25.85 37.36
C PHE A 834 -45.03 -25.44 36.95
N VAL A 835 -45.85 -26.40 36.50
CA VAL A 835 -47.28 -26.19 36.29
C VAL A 835 -47.99 -26.74 37.54
N ALA A 836 -48.44 -25.83 38.37
CA ALA A 836 -49.03 -26.17 39.69
C ALA A 836 -50.45 -25.62 39.77
N LYS A 837 -51.38 -26.40 40.43
CA LYS A 837 -52.77 -26.00 40.60
C LYS A 837 -53.20 -26.19 42.04
#